data_437d89c0d671c233ac4a8f0c994cce07
#
_entry.id   437d89c0d671c233ac4a8f0c994cce07
#
_cell.length_a   1.000
_cell.length_b   1.000
_cell.length_c   1.000
_cell.angle_alpha   90.00
_cell.angle_beta   90.00
_cell.angle_gamma   90.00
#
_symmetry.space_group_name_H-M   'P 1'
#
loop_
_entity.id
_entity.type
_entity.pdbx_description
1 polymer ?
#
loop_
_entity_poly.entity_id
_entity_poly.type
_entity_poly.pdbx_seq_one_letter_code
_entity_poly.pdbx_strand_id
1 'polypeptide(L)'
;MREPLTRAFPAVLAAFLAVMAAGCSNTAYLAQGEKLYTGAHLTLEKKPGTPDDDVLEDQLEQLMLPEPNGTFLGLFHLKLWLYNIGLFGKSLGEPPVLLSSVAPARVARRMYSLLQNKGYFQTEVSYTIQAEEKTAEILYTAELLPPYRIGSVTVKGESSPLADSLRATMRETLLHPGDPYDLDTLAQERSRIDAALKERGFFHFAPEFLLFEADSSAGDRNVDIALTVKKGIPPQATRIYTFGGLTVLSGYSLRRDSLAVPGGDTVDVDGASYVDFDKKFEPAFIMRSIFLKRGQPYSRTNHDLTLNRLMNLGVFKFVNIRYDDADSAGLPLLDAHIYLTPVLLKTIRFELQGVSKSNNLAGPVLTSTFRNRNLLRGAELFTLSLDGGFETPFGGGQSGLNSYQAGIEAELTLPHFVTPFTLENVFSRFVPKTHMDLGFHLLNRLQYFQMLSVDASFGYTWKETTSKEHIFNPIAFTLVHLAKTTPQFEALLNANPFLRRSYEEQFILGPNYTFVYNDQLETDRKNHLYFKGGIDLSGNLLHLAQSLLTRRRASPEDPYKIFGAPYSQYARIDIDLRHYTISGDQSTTLATRLIAGVGFAFGNSSIMPYVKQFTVGGSNSVRAFDPRSLGPGSYRTPDSLAANSFVDQAGDIKLEANMEYRFPLVSILRGALFVDAGNIWLVRDDPARPGAKFRGSTFLDQIAVGTGFGIRFDLSFFVLRLDLAFPLRVPSLPEGERW
;
A
#
# COMPACT_ATOMS: atom_id res chain seq x y z
N MET A 1 -7.37 -20.12 39.07
CA MET A 1 -7.83 -18.75 39.25
C MET A 1 -8.65 -18.28 38.04
N ARG A 2 -9.76 -18.94 37.68
CA ARG A 2 -10.59 -18.61 36.48
C ARG A 2 -12.05 -18.22 36.78
N GLU A 3 -12.48 -18.17 38.07
CA GLU A 3 -13.88 -17.92 38.41
C GLU A 3 -14.34 -16.44 38.62
N PRO A 4 -13.53 -15.42 38.89
CA PRO A 4 -14.10 -14.11 39.19
C PRO A 4 -14.47 -13.27 37.92
N LEU A 5 -13.90 -13.52 36.74
CA LEU A 5 -14.15 -12.69 35.56
C LEU A 5 -15.48 -12.98 34.85
N THR A 6 -15.97 -14.23 34.90
CA THR A 6 -17.24 -14.61 34.26
C THR A 6 -18.48 -14.09 34.98
N ARG A 7 -18.39 -13.80 36.30
CA ARG A 7 -19.49 -13.20 37.07
C ARG A 7 -19.56 -11.67 37.00
N ALA A 8 -18.45 -10.99 36.65
CA ALA A 8 -18.42 -9.55 36.53
C ALA A 8 -18.96 -9.05 35.19
N PHE A 9 -18.88 -9.83 34.13
CA PHE A 9 -19.30 -9.43 32.78
C PHE A 9 -20.79 -9.06 32.69
N PRO A 10 -21.76 -9.85 33.19
CA PRO A 10 -23.19 -9.46 33.15
C PRO A 10 -23.50 -8.23 33.99
N ALA A 11 -22.78 -8.01 35.11
CA ALA A 11 -22.96 -6.83 35.93
C ALA A 11 -22.40 -5.56 35.26
N VAL A 12 -21.25 -5.64 34.58
CA VAL A 12 -20.67 -4.55 33.80
C VAL A 12 -21.54 -4.27 32.57
N LEU A 13 -22.06 -5.29 31.91
CA LEU A 13 -22.98 -5.11 30.79
C LEU A 13 -24.31 -4.50 31.22
N ALA A 14 -24.86 -4.94 32.36
CA ALA A 14 -26.09 -4.39 32.92
C ALA A 14 -25.91 -2.93 33.41
N ALA A 15 -24.76 -2.60 34.03
CA ALA A 15 -24.43 -1.24 34.41
C ALA A 15 -24.25 -0.34 33.16
N PHE A 16 -23.61 -0.85 32.10
CA PHE A 16 -23.48 -0.16 30.83
C PHE A 16 -24.84 0.08 30.17
N LEU A 17 -25.71 -0.94 30.12
CA LEU A 17 -27.08 -0.82 29.61
C LEU A 17 -27.95 0.12 30.45
N ALA A 18 -27.78 0.16 31.78
CA ALA A 18 -28.49 1.08 32.68
C ALA A 18 -28.04 2.53 32.48
N VAL A 19 -26.73 2.79 32.29
CA VAL A 19 -26.19 4.09 31.94
C VAL A 19 -26.69 4.55 30.55
N MET A 20 -26.81 3.61 29.62
CA MET A 20 -27.37 3.82 28.30
C MET A 20 -28.85 4.22 28.33
N ALA A 21 -29.65 3.57 29.19
CA ALA A 21 -31.09 3.86 29.36
C ALA A 21 -31.34 5.20 30.07
N ALA A 22 -30.44 5.65 30.95
CA ALA A 22 -30.53 6.94 31.66
C ALA A 22 -30.15 8.16 30.79
N GLY A 23 -29.52 7.95 29.62
CA GLY A 23 -29.00 8.99 28.71
C GLY A 23 -30.04 9.58 27.75
N CYS A 24 -31.33 9.35 27.90
CA CYS A 24 -32.37 9.55 26.90
C CYS A 24 -32.80 10.98 26.56
N SER A 25 -32.11 12.05 27.01
CA SER A 25 -32.52 13.42 26.63
C SER A 25 -31.38 14.28 26.12
N ASN A 26 -30.85 13.97 24.92
CA ASN A 26 -29.88 14.83 24.24
C ASN A 26 -30.46 16.24 23.91
N THR A 27 -31.77 16.39 23.94
CA THR A 27 -32.46 17.67 23.67
C THR A 27 -32.71 18.52 24.91
N ALA A 28 -32.41 18.02 26.14
CA ALA A 28 -32.59 18.77 27.36
C ALA A 28 -31.61 19.97 27.49
N TYR A 29 -30.50 19.95 26.80
CA TYR A 29 -29.43 20.95 26.84
C TYR A 29 -29.53 22.02 25.75
N LEU A 30 -30.57 21.96 24.89
CA LEU A 30 -30.77 22.93 23.82
C LEU A 30 -31.25 24.27 24.38
N ALA A 31 -30.79 25.37 23.80
CA ALA A 31 -31.27 26.70 24.09
C ALA A 31 -32.77 26.83 23.75
N GLN A 32 -33.45 27.76 24.43
CA GLN A 32 -34.86 27.98 24.21
C GLN A 32 -35.13 28.45 22.78
N GLY A 33 -35.98 27.73 22.06
CA GLY A 33 -36.30 28.00 20.65
C GLY A 33 -35.42 27.28 19.62
N GLU A 34 -34.31 26.66 20.03
CA GLU A 34 -33.46 25.89 19.15
C GLU A 34 -33.98 24.44 19.01
N LYS A 35 -33.79 23.86 17.83
CA LYS A 35 -34.16 22.47 17.51
C LYS A 35 -32.93 21.68 17.07
N LEU A 36 -32.80 20.46 17.56
CA LEU A 36 -31.77 19.53 17.12
C LEU A 36 -32.10 19.06 15.70
N TYR A 37 -31.14 19.22 14.81
CA TYR A 37 -31.25 18.68 13.45
C TYR A 37 -30.96 17.17 13.49
N THR A 38 -31.96 16.36 13.11
CA THR A 38 -31.89 14.89 13.17
C THR A 38 -31.54 14.25 11.83
N GLY A 39 -31.54 15.03 10.74
CA GLY A 39 -31.15 14.56 9.42
C GLY A 39 -31.94 15.18 8.28
N ALA A 40 -31.58 14.77 7.10
CA ALA A 40 -32.34 15.05 5.89
C ALA A 40 -32.61 13.78 5.12
N HIS A 41 -33.70 13.76 4.39
CA HIS A 41 -34.09 12.71 3.47
C HIS A 41 -34.26 13.28 2.07
N LEU A 42 -33.78 12.50 1.07
CA LEU A 42 -33.96 12.81 -0.33
C LEU A 42 -35.06 11.92 -0.91
N THR A 43 -36.02 12.54 -1.61
CA THR A 43 -37.02 11.82 -2.39
C THR A 43 -36.86 12.21 -3.86
N LEU A 44 -36.58 11.22 -4.71
CA LEU A 44 -36.48 11.40 -6.15
C LEU A 44 -37.82 11.00 -6.81
N GLU A 45 -38.57 11.98 -7.31
CA GLU A 45 -39.79 11.73 -8.08
C GLU A 45 -39.46 11.55 -9.55
N LYS A 46 -39.20 10.29 -9.96
CA LYS A 46 -38.82 9.95 -11.33
C LYS A 46 -40.02 9.85 -12.24
N LYS A 47 -40.04 10.60 -13.34
CA LYS A 47 -41.04 10.48 -14.41
C LYS A 47 -40.68 9.30 -15.33
N PRO A 48 -41.66 8.76 -16.08
CA PRO A 48 -41.41 7.63 -16.98
C PRO A 48 -40.24 7.87 -17.96
N GLY A 49 -39.36 6.90 -18.05
CA GLY A 49 -38.13 6.97 -18.89
C GLY A 49 -36.91 7.55 -18.21
N THR A 50 -37.01 7.98 -16.94
CA THR A 50 -35.83 8.38 -16.14
C THR A 50 -35.09 7.12 -15.63
N PRO A 51 -33.78 6.97 -15.89
CA PRO A 51 -33.02 5.81 -15.43
C PRO A 51 -32.86 5.82 -13.91
N ASP A 52 -32.68 4.64 -13.34
CA ASP A 52 -32.16 4.51 -11.98
C ASP A 52 -30.64 4.75 -12.00
N ASP A 53 -30.18 5.67 -11.16
CA ASP A 53 -28.79 6.08 -11.05
C ASP A 53 -28.43 6.25 -9.57
N ASP A 54 -27.92 5.16 -8.98
CA ASP A 54 -27.52 5.13 -7.57
C ASP A 54 -26.35 6.08 -7.30
N VAL A 55 -25.49 6.33 -8.30
CA VAL A 55 -24.34 7.25 -8.16
C VAL A 55 -24.82 8.70 -8.06
N LEU A 56 -25.82 9.07 -8.85
CA LEU A 56 -26.44 10.40 -8.78
C LEU A 56 -27.14 10.60 -7.42
N GLU A 57 -27.86 9.59 -6.95
CA GLU A 57 -28.52 9.62 -5.64
C GLU A 57 -27.52 9.81 -4.51
N ASP A 58 -26.44 9.01 -4.48
CA ASP A 58 -25.31 9.18 -3.55
C ASP A 58 -24.72 10.60 -3.60
N GLN A 59 -24.51 11.15 -4.81
CA GLN A 59 -23.98 12.51 -4.97
C GLN A 59 -24.93 13.61 -4.44
N LEU A 60 -26.21 13.44 -4.62
CA LEU A 60 -27.22 14.37 -4.10
C LEU A 60 -27.30 14.28 -2.57
N GLU A 61 -27.24 13.07 -2.01
CA GLU A 61 -27.21 12.86 -0.56
C GLU A 61 -25.98 13.51 0.09
N GLN A 62 -24.81 13.43 -0.54
CA GLN A 62 -23.58 14.07 -0.06
C GLN A 62 -23.66 15.61 0.02
N LEU A 63 -24.62 16.22 -0.67
CA LEU A 63 -24.85 17.67 -0.58
C LEU A 63 -25.65 18.08 0.66
N MET A 64 -26.28 17.15 1.38
CA MET A 64 -27.12 17.39 2.56
C MET A 64 -26.27 17.70 3.80
N LEU A 65 -25.50 18.79 3.73
CA LEU A 65 -24.63 19.25 4.81
C LEU A 65 -25.26 20.40 5.61
N PRO A 66 -24.98 20.49 6.93
CA PRO A 66 -24.17 19.57 7.74
C PRO A 66 -24.87 18.25 7.99
N GLU A 67 -24.08 17.19 8.21
CA GLU A 67 -24.63 15.91 8.64
C GLU A 67 -25.20 16.02 10.07
N PRO A 68 -26.22 15.21 10.41
CA PRO A 68 -26.70 15.14 11.78
C PRO A 68 -25.65 14.51 12.71
N ASN A 69 -25.82 14.71 14.02
CA ASN A 69 -24.94 14.10 14.99
C ASN A 69 -24.90 12.56 14.82
N GLY A 70 -23.69 12.00 14.71
CA GLY A 70 -23.48 10.57 14.44
C GLY A 70 -24.07 9.65 15.52
N THR A 71 -24.65 8.53 15.08
CA THR A 71 -25.20 7.49 15.96
C THR A 71 -24.20 6.37 16.19
N PHE A 72 -24.07 5.88 17.41
CA PHE A 72 -23.31 4.69 17.74
C PHE A 72 -24.17 3.44 17.50
N LEU A 73 -23.72 2.55 16.61
CA LEU A 73 -24.46 1.33 16.18
C LEU A 73 -25.89 1.61 15.71
N GLY A 74 -26.18 2.81 15.20
CA GLY A 74 -27.52 3.20 14.77
C GLY A 74 -28.53 3.41 15.91
N LEU A 75 -28.11 3.30 17.19
CA LEU A 75 -29.03 3.24 18.32
C LEU A 75 -29.04 4.53 19.16
N PHE A 76 -27.89 5.20 19.34
CA PHE A 76 -27.86 6.42 20.17
C PHE A 76 -26.66 7.33 19.85
N HIS A 77 -26.81 8.64 20.13
CA HIS A 77 -25.80 9.68 19.83
C HIS A 77 -24.76 9.76 20.96
N LEU A 78 -23.80 8.82 20.98
CA LEU A 78 -22.76 8.74 22.03
C LEU A 78 -21.91 10.01 22.11
N LYS A 79 -21.48 10.53 20.97
CA LYS A 79 -20.61 11.72 20.92
C LYS A 79 -21.33 12.97 21.44
N LEU A 80 -22.61 13.15 21.05
CA LEU A 80 -23.45 14.24 21.54
C LEU A 80 -23.71 14.14 23.04
N TRP A 81 -23.93 12.92 23.54
CA TRP A 81 -24.10 12.67 24.97
C TRP A 81 -22.82 13.01 25.76
N LEU A 82 -21.63 12.58 25.27
CA LEU A 82 -20.33 12.92 25.88
C LEU A 82 -20.10 14.45 25.93
N TYR A 83 -20.48 15.15 24.86
CA TYR A 83 -20.39 16.59 24.79
C TYR A 83 -21.28 17.26 25.87
N ASN A 84 -22.53 16.77 26.02
CA ASN A 84 -23.52 17.34 26.92
C ASN A 84 -23.16 17.13 28.40
N ILE A 85 -22.60 15.98 28.78
CA ILE A 85 -22.15 15.71 30.17
C ILE A 85 -20.80 16.35 30.49
N GLY A 86 -20.03 16.80 29.51
CA GLY A 86 -18.73 17.43 29.74
C GLY A 86 -17.67 16.54 30.36
N LEU A 87 -17.86 15.20 30.35
CA LEU A 87 -16.90 14.24 30.87
C LEU A 87 -15.63 14.27 30.00
N PHE A 88 -14.47 14.43 30.62
CA PHE A 88 -13.17 14.61 29.95
C PHE A 88 -13.02 15.89 29.09
N GLY A 89 -13.86 16.90 29.31
CA GLY A 89 -13.92 18.14 28.52
C GLY A 89 -14.75 17.98 27.24
N LYS A 90 -15.18 19.10 26.67
CA LYS A 90 -16.00 19.11 25.44
C LYS A 90 -15.23 18.62 24.16
N SER A 91 -13.94 18.35 24.28
CA SER A 91 -13.07 17.97 23.16
C SER A 91 -13.30 16.54 22.64
N LEU A 92 -13.87 15.66 23.45
CA LEU A 92 -14.16 14.26 23.05
C LEU A 92 -15.58 14.08 22.53
N GLY A 93 -16.45 15.08 22.70
CA GLY A 93 -17.81 15.07 22.21
C GLY A 93 -17.99 15.83 20.91
N GLU A 94 -19.18 15.73 20.35
CA GLU A 94 -19.64 16.45 19.17
C GLU A 94 -20.74 17.42 19.58
N PRO A 95 -20.63 18.74 19.26
CA PRO A 95 -21.67 19.71 19.61
C PRO A 95 -22.98 19.36 18.89
N PRO A 96 -24.16 19.76 19.43
CA PRO A 96 -25.42 19.56 18.77
C PRO A 96 -25.47 20.30 17.43
N VAL A 97 -25.84 19.61 16.37
CA VAL A 97 -26.12 20.25 15.08
C VAL A 97 -27.52 20.80 15.14
N LEU A 98 -27.63 22.13 15.06
CA LEU A 98 -28.90 22.86 15.22
C LEU A 98 -29.52 23.12 13.85
N LEU A 99 -30.88 23.13 13.80
CA LEU A 99 -31.58 23.51 12.58
C LEU A 99 -31.19 24.90 12.08
N SER A 100 -30.91 25.85 13.00
CA SER A 100 -30.44 27.21 12.69
C SER A 100 -29.11 27.24 11.93
N SER A 101 -28.28 26.20 12.07
CA SER A 101 -27.01 26.07 11.34
C SER A 101 -27.16 25.48 9.93
N VAL A 102 -28.31 24.88 9.62
CA VAL A 102 -28.59 24.29 8.30
C VAL A 102 -29.17 25.37 7.37
N ALA A 103 -28.72 25.38 6.13
CA ALA A 103 -29.24 26.30 5.10
C ALA A 103 -29.95 25.53 3.99
N PRO A 104 -31.20 25.06 4.19
CA PRO A 104 -31.89 24.15 3.28
C PRO A 104 -32.01 24.68 1.85
N ALA A 105 -32.31 25.98 1.70
CA ALA A 105 -32.40 26.64 0.39
C ALA A 105 -31.05 26.61 -0.37
N ARG A 106 -29.91 26.63 0.33
CA ARG A 106 -28.59 26.53 -0.28
C ARG A 106 -28.31 25.10 -0.76
N VAL A 107 -28.71 24.11 0.02
CA VAL A 107 -28.59 22.69 -0.33
C VAL A 107 -29.47 22.39 -1.56
N ALA A 108 -30.76 22.78 -1.55
CA ALA A 108 -31.66 22.60 -2.69
C ALA A 108 -31.12 23.24 -3.98
N ARG A 109 -30.51 24.44 -3.87
CA ARG A 109 -29.89 25.11 -5.02
C ARG A 109 -28.64 24.37 -5.52
N ARG A 110 -27.83 23.76 -4.64
CA ARG A 110 -26.70 22.92 -5.04
C ARG A 110 -27.16 21.64 -5.71
N MET A 111 -28.21 20.99 -5.19
CA MET A 111 -28.82 19.83 -5.82
C MET A 111 -29.33 20.16 -7.23
N TYR A 112 -30.06 21.27 -7.37
CA TYR A 112 -30.51 21.77 -8.67
C TYR A 112 -29.32 21.97 -9.63
N SER A 113 -28.24 22.62 -9.18
CA SER A 113 -27.04 22.85 -10.01
C SER A 113 -26.36 21.56 -10.42
N LEU A 114 -26.28 20.58 -9.51
CA LEU A 114 -25.72 19.25 -9.82
C LEU A 114 -26.57 18.54 -10.88
N LEU A 115 -27.88 18.56 -10.72
CA LEU A 115 -28.81 17.97 -11.70
C LEU A 115 -28.71 18.63 -13.08
N GLN A 116 -28.61 19.96 -13.14
CA GLN A 116 -28.36 20.70 -14.39
C GLN A 116 -27.01 20.23 -15.03
N ASN A 117 -25.97 20.09 -14.24
CA ASN A 117 -24.65 19.62 -14.72
C ASN A 117 -24.70 18.19 -15.24
N LYS A 118 -25.62 17.37 -14.75
CA LYS A 118 -25.83 15.97 -15.17
C LYS A 118 -26.91 15.81 -16.27
N GLY A 119 -27.31 16.91 -16.91
CA GLY A 119 -28.24 16.87 -18.05
C GLY A 119 -29.72 16.86 -17.69
N TYR A 120 -30.10 16.99 -16.43
CA TYR A 120 -31.47 17.10 -16.00
C TYR A 120 -31.96 18.57 -16.08
N PHE A 121 -32.00 19.14 -17.29
CA PHE A 121 -32.31 20.56 -17.49
C PHE A 121 -33.73 20.97 -17.11
N GLN A 122 -34.67 20.02 -17.06
CA GLN A 122 -36.04 20.25 -16.71
C GLN A 122 -36.37 19.61 -15.34
N THR A 123 -35.65 20.01 -14.30
CA THR A 123 -35.83 19.51 -12.93
C THR A 123 -36.29 20.62 -12.02
N GLU A 124 -37.03 20.26 -10.98
CA GLU A 124 -37.39 21.14 -9.88
C GLU A 124 -36.92 20.51 -8.57
N VAL A 125 -36.31 21.32 -7.69
CA VAL A 125 -35.87 20.88 -6.36
C VAL A 125 -36.51 21.74 -5.32
N SER A 126 -37.30 21.11 -4.46
CA SER A 126 -37.96 21.74 -3.30
C SER A 126 -37.49 21.14 -1.99
N TYR A 127 -37.82 21.80 -0.88
CA TYR A 127 -37.59 21.26 0.45
C TYR A 127 -38.72 21.60 1.40
N THR A 128 -38.94 20.72 2.38
CA THR A 128 -39.91 20.93 3.47
C THR A 128 -39.24 20.64 4.80
N ILE A 129 -39.44 21.50 5.79
CA ILE A 129 -38.92 21.32 7.15
C ILE A 129 -40.02 20.69 7.99
N GLN A 130 -39.80 19.46 8.44
CA GLN A 130 -40.66 18.76 9.38
C GLN A 130 -40.10 19.00 10.79
N ALA A 131 -40.76 19.84 11.57
CA ALA A 131 -40.30 20.27 12.88
C ALA A 131 -41.24 19.77 13.98
N GLU A 132 -40.70 19.05 14.94
CA GLU A 132 -41.32 18.66 16.20
C GLU A 132 -41.02 19.68 17.29
N GLU A 133 -41.33 19.35 18.55
CA GLU A 133 -41.09 20.26 19.67
C GLU A 133 -39.62 20.63 19.82
N LYS A 134 -38.71 19.66 19.79
CA LYS A 134 -37.26 19.84 20.04
C LYS A 134 -36.37 19.28 18.93
N THR A 135 -36.93 18.66 17.93
CA THR A 135 -36.21 18.07 16.79
C THR A 135 -36.72 18.64 15.48
N ALA A 136 -35.89 18.56 14.45
CA ALA A 136 -36.29 18.93 13.10
C ALA A 136 -35.56 18.10 12.05
N GLU A 137 -36.28 17.76 11.01
CA GLU A 137 -35.83 17.01 9.86
C GLU A 137 -36.15 17.78 8.58
N ILE A 138 -35.34 17.57 7.54
CA ILE A 138 -35.53 18.24 6.25
C ILE A 138 -35.80 17.20 5.17
N LEU A 139 -36.90 17.35 4.47
CA LEU A 139 -37.23 16.53 3.29
C LEU A 139 -36.92 17.33 2.04
N TYR A 140 -35.96 16.86 1.23
CA TYR A 140 -35.70 17.39 -0.10
C TYR A 140 -36.43 16.53 -1.12
N THR A 141 -37.12 17.16 -2.07
CA THR A 141 -37.81 16.50 -3.15
C THR A 141 -37.28 17.03 -4.48
N ALA A 142 -36.77 16.13 -5.33
CA ALA A 142 -36.32 16.45 -6.68
C ALA A 142 -37.19 15.73 -7.71
N GLU A 143 -37.88 16.50 -8.57
CA GLU A 143 -38.62 15.94 -9.72
C GLU A 143 -37.62 15.74 -10.87
N LEU A 144 -37.46 14.48 -11.32
CA LEU A 144 -36.55 14.12 -12.39
C LEU A 144 -37.30 13.68 -13.64
N LEU A 145 -37.07 14.39 -14.72
CA LEU A 145 -37.42 13.95 -16.07
C LEU A 145 -36.20 13.22 -16.69
N PRO A 146 -36.36 12.41 -17.74
CA PRO A 146 -35.25 11.78 -18.42
C PRO A 146 -34.14 12.81 -18.78
N PRO A 147 -32.84 12.50 -18.53
CA PRO A 147 -31.75 13.43 -18.81
C PRO A 147 -31.58 13.65 -20.31
N TYR A 148 -31.07 14.81 -20.65
CA TYR A 148 -30.63 15.09 -22.01
C TYR A 148 -29.42 14.24 -22.38
N ARG A 149 -29.31 13.87 -23.65
CA ARG A 149 -28.23 13.04 -24.20
C ARG A 149 -27.46 13.80 -25.25
N ILE A 150 -26.20 13.39 -25.45
CA ILE A 150 -25.39 13.94 -26.53
C ILE A 150 -25.98 13.50 -27.88
N GLY A 151 -26.40 14.45 -28.71
CA GLY A 151 -26.92 14.21 -30.05
C GLY A 151 -25.78 14.04 -31.05
N SER A 152 -25.03 15.10 -31.27
CA SER A 152 -23.85 15.09 -32.13
C SER A 152 -22.65 15.84 -31.50
N VAL A 153 -21.44 15.47 -31.92
CA VAL A 153 -20.22 16.17 -31.51
C VAL A 153 -19.45 16.60 -32.75
N THR A 154 -19.25 17.92 -32.91
CA THR A 154 -18.59 18.49 -34.09
C THR A 154 -17.45 19.42 -33.68
N VAL A 155 -16.42 19.53 -34.52
CA VAL A 155 -15.33 20.52 -34.35
C VAL A 155 -15.52 21.64 -35.36
N LYS A 156 -15.80 22.85 -34.87
CA LYS A 156 -15.93 24.06 -35.67
C LYS A 156 -14.58 24.74 -35.85
N GLY A 157 -14.37 25.37 -36.98
CA GLY A 157 -13.19 26.17 -37.29
C GLY A 157 -12.60 25.90 -38.69
N GLU A 158 -11.94 26.90 -39.23
CA GLU A 158 -11.22 26.80 -40.52
C GLU A 158 -10.04 25.81 -40.38
N SER A 159 -9.57 25.25 -41.52
CA SER A 159 -8.43 24.34 -41.51
C SER A 159 -7.17 25.08 -41.10
N SER A 160 -6.53 24.56 -40.07
CA SER A 160 -5.26 25.05 -39.52
C SER A 160 -4.58 23.88 -38.80
N PRO A 161 -3.24 23.94 -38.56
CA PRO A 161 -2.55 22.87 -37.85
C PRO A 161 -3.19 22.52 -36.49
N LEU A 162 -3.70 23.52 -35.77
CA LEU A 162 -4.42 23.32 -34.51
C LEU A 162 -5.79 22.66 -34.73
N ALA A 163 -6.59 23.15 -35.68
CA ALA A 163 -7.91 22.61 -35.98
C ALA A 163 -7.83 21.17 -36.51
N ASP A 164 -6.84 20.86 -37.34
CA ASP A 164 -6.62 19.50 -37.84
C ASP A 164 -6.15 18.56 -36.75
N SER A 165 -5.31 19.04 -35.83
CA SER A 165 -4.91 18.31 -34.63
C SER A 165 -6.09 18.07 -33.68
N LEU A 166 -6.98 19.04 -33.47
CA LEU A 166 -8.22 18.90 -32.71
C LEU A 166 -9.14 17.82 -33.32
N ARG A 167 -9.37 17.87 -34.64
CA ARG A 167 -10.16 16.84 -35.34
C ARG A 167 -9.58 15.44 -35.15
N ALA A 168 -8.24 15.34 -35.19
CA ALA A 168 -7.57 14.05 -34.97
C ALA A 168 -7.71 13.55 -33.53
N THR A 169 -7.82 14.43 -32.52
CA THR A 169 -8.05 14.02 -31.11
C THR A 169 -9.46 13.46 -30.88
N MET A 170 -10.42 13.80 -31.74
CA MET A 170 -11.80 13.33 -31.60
C MET A 170 -12.00 11.83 -31.84
N ARG A 171 -10.98 11.14 -32.37
CA ARG A 171 -11.01 9.67 -32.50
C ARG A 171 -11.07 8.95 -31.16
N GLU A 172 -10.56 9.58 -30.13
CA GLU A 172 -10.48 9.06 -28.75
C GLU A 172 -11.33 9.92 -27.80
N THR A 173 -12.38 10.56 -28.31
CA THR A 173 -13.25 11.43 -27.51
C THR A 173 -13.97 10.63 -26.43
N LEU A 174 -14.21 11.26 -25.28
CA LEU A 174 -15.05 10.75 -24.21
C LEU A 174 -16.54 11.05 -24.47
N LEU A 175 -16.85 11.84 -25.51
CA LEU A 175 -18.20 12.29 -25.82
C LEU A 175 -18.78 11.44 -26.96
N HIS A 176 -19.68 10.52 -26.65
CA HIS A 176 -20.28 9.68 -27.68
C HIS A 176 -21.77 10.04 -27.84
N PRO A 177 -22.27 10.09 -29.09
CA PRO A 177 -23.72 10.26 -29.34
C PRO A 177 -24.53 9.19 -28.60
N GLY A 178 -25.59 9.62 -27.90
CA GLY A 178 -26.43 8.76 -27.07
C GLY A 178 -26.03 8.69 -25.59
N ASP A 179 -24.80 9.10 -25.21
CA ASP A 179 -24.42 9.19 -23.81
C ASP A 179 -25.20 10.31 -23.08
N PRO A 180 -25.46 10.18 -21.78
CA PRO A 180 -26.04 11.27 -21.00
C PRO A 180 -25.13 12.51 -21.03
N TYR A 181 -25.75 13.70 -21.13
CA TYR A 181 -25.01 14.95 -20.98
C TYR A 181 -24.45 15.04 -19.56
N ASP A 182 -23.15 15.26 -19.44
CA ASP A 182 -22.45 15.43 -18.17
C ASP A 182 -21.36 16.50 -18.31
N LEU A 183 -21.47 17.57 -17.52
CA LEU A 183 -20.49 18.66 -17.52
C LEU A 183 -19.11 18.21 -17.06
N ASP A 184 -19.04 17.22 -16.13
CA ASP A 184 -17.77 16.68 -15.66
C ASP A 184 -17.05 15.92 -16.78
N THR A 185 -17.79 15.18 -17.61
CA THR A 185 -17.25 14.52 -18.81
C THR A 185 -16.74 15.53 -19.82
N LEU A 186 -17.44 16.66 -20.02
CA LEU A 186 -16.95 17.75 -20.86
C LEU A 186 -15.66 18.38 -20.31
N ALA A 187 -15.54 18.53 -18.99
CA ALA A 187 -14.32 19.03 -18.35
C ALA A 187 -13.15 18.05 -18.48
N GLN A 188 -13.41 16.76 -18.35
CA GLN A 188 -12.42 15.70 -18.58
C GLN A 188 -11.96 15.67 -20.04
N GLU A 189 -12.91 15.76 -20.98
CA GLU A 189 -12.61 15.82 -22.41
C GLU A 189 -11.72 17.04 -22.76
N ARG A 190 -11.99 18.20 -22.17
CA ARG A 190 -11.15 19.38 -22.32
C ARG A 190 -9.73 19.14 -21.88
N SER A 191 -9.54 18.47 -20.75
CA SER A 191 -8.24 18.11 -20.20
C SER A 191 -7.54 17.05 -21.06
N ARG A 192 -8.29 16.07 -21.58
CA ARG A 192 -7.77 15.04 -22.50
C ARG A 192 -7.29 15.66 -23.81
N ILE A 193 -8.05 16.57 -24.38
CA ILE A 193 -7.68 17.26 -25.62
C ILE A 193 -6.41 18.11 -25.40
N ASP A 194 -6.31 18.85 -24.29
CA ASP A 194 -5.10 19.59 -23.94
C ASP A 194 -3.87 18.67 -23.88
N ALA A 195 -4.00 17.55 -23.17
CA ALA A 195 -2.92 16.56 -23.10
C ALA A 195 -2.53 16.03 -24.48
N ALA A 196 -3.52 15.67 -25.32
CA ALA A 196 -3.27 15.16 -26.67
C ALA A 196 -2.66 16.20 -27.62
N LEU A 197 -2.99 17.47 -27.45
CA LEU A 197 -2.35 18.57 -28.20
C LEU A 197 -0.91 18.80 -27.74
N LYS A 198 -0.65 18.73 -26.44
CA LYS A 198 0.72 18.81 -25.87
C LYS A 198 1.62 17.67 -26.35
N GLU A 199 1.07 16.47 -26.61
CA GLU A 199 1.84 15.39 -27.25
C GLU A 199 2.20 15.68 -28.73
N ARG A 200 1.52 16.62 -29.35
CA ARG A 200 1.76 17.04 -30.73
C ARG A 200 2.55 18.34 -30.86
N GLY A 201 3.10 18.85 -29.75
CA GLY A 201 3.96 20.02 -29.72
C GLY A 201 3.26 21.35 -29.44
N PHE A 202 1.97 21.40 -29.13
CA PHE A 202 1.29 22.65 -28.77
C PHE A 202 1.59 23.06 -27.34
N PHE A 203 2.83 23.43 -27.05
CA PHE A 203 3.33 23.71 -25.70
C PHE A 203 2.53 24.78 -24.94
N HIS A 204 2.24 25.91 -25.58
CA HIS A 204 1.52 27.03 -24.96
C HIS A 204 0.00 26.88 -25.01
N PHE A 205 -0.52 25.78 -25.52
CA PHE A 205 -1.96 25.52 -25.47
C PHE A 205 -2.43 25.30 -24.03
N ALA A 206 -3.65 25.73 -23.73
CA ALA A 206 -4.26 25.56 -22.42
C ALA A 206 -5.73 25.10 -22.54
N PRO A 207 -6.24 24.28 -21.61
CA PRO A 207 -7.63 23.77 -21.67
C PRO A 207 -8.67 24.89 -21.71
N GLU A 208 -8.39 26.05 -21.11
CA GLU A 208 -9.26 27.22 -21.07
C GLU A 208 -9.48 27.85 -22.45
N PHE A 209 -8.66 27.53 -23.44
CA PHE A 209 -8.83 28.01 -24.81
C PHE A 209 -9.91 27.24 -25.59
N LEU A 210 -10.34 26.09 -25.09
CA LEU A 210 -11.45 25.33 -25.64
C LEU A 210 -12.78 25.83 -25.12
N LEU A 211 -13.79 25.86 -26.02
CA LEU A 211 -15.17 26.17 -25.73
C LEU A 211 -16.05 25.05 -26.30
N PHE A 212 -16.87 24.45 -25.47
CA PHE A 212 -17.98 23.60 -25.88
C PHE A 212 -19.25 24.46 -25.96
N GLU A 213 -19.79 24.59 -27.13
CA GLU A 213 -21.11 25.19 -27.36
C GLU A 213 -22.13 24.05 -27.36
N ALA A 214 -23.02 24.06 -26.38
CA ALA A 214 -24.07 23.05 -26.23
C ALA A 214 -25.42 23.64 -26.70
N ASP A 215 -26.02 23.02 -27.70
CA ASP A 215 -27.35 23.40 -28.23
C ASP A 215 -28.37 22.31 -27.84
N SER A 216 -29.25 22.64 -26.93
CA SER A 216 -30.36 21.78 -26.48
C SER A 216 -31.65 21.98 -27.26
N SER A 217 -31.66 22.82 -28.29
CA SER A 217 -32.86 23.10 -29.11
C SER A 217 -33.08 22.06 -30.22
N ALA A 218 -32.17 21.08 -30.38
CA ALA A 218 -32.25 20.05 -31.42
C ALA A 218 -33.48 19.10 -31.32
N GLY A 219 -34.21 19.14 -30.20
CA GLY A 219 -35.37 18.29 -29.96
C GLY A 219 -35.02 16.93 -29.37
N ASP A 220 -36.03 16.12 -29.06
CA ASP A 220 -35.90 14.75 -28.53
C ASP A 220 -34.95 14.59 -27.32
N ARG A 221 -34.79 15.65 -26.50
CA ARG A 221 -33.84 15.71 -25.38
C ARG A 221 -32.39 15.45 -25.78
N ASN A 222 -31.99 15.86 -26.97
CA ASN A 222 -30.62 15.82 -27.44
C ASN A 222 -29.94 17.17 -27.26
N VAL A 223 -28.63 17.11 -27.01
CA VAL A 223 -27.73 18.27 -26.97
C VAL A 223 -26.68 18.08 -28.05
N ASP A 224 -26.66 18.95 -29.03
CA ASP A 224 -25.56 18.99 -30.00
C ASP A 224 -24.43 19.81 -29.46
N ILE A 225 -23.22 19.19 -29.45
CA ILE A 225 -22.02 19.80 -28.89
C ILE A 225 -21.07 20.20 -30.02
N ALA A 226 -20.74 21.48 -30.07
CA ALA A 226 -19.75 21.98 -30.98
C ALA A 226 -18.49 22.44 -30.22
N LEU A 227 -17.37 21.76 -30.48
CA LEU A 227 -16.06 22.15 -29.96
C LEU A 227 -15.46 23.25 -30.84
N THR A 228 -15.06 24.35 -30.23
CA THR A 228 -14.41 25.47 -30.90
C THR A 228 -13.26 26.01 -30.05
N VAL A 229 -12.34 26.72 -30.70
CA VAL A 229 -11.28 27.47 -30.02
C VAL A 229 -11.79 28.91 -29.80
N LYS A 230 -11.62 29.41 -28.57
CA LYS A 230 -11.99 30.80 -28.24
C LYS A 230 -11.29 31.81 -29.13
N LYS A 231 -11.99 32.89 -29.44
CA LYS A 231 -11.38 34.01 -30.18
C LYS A 231 -10.37 34.75 -29.30
N GLY A 232 -9.27 35.21 -29.91
CA GLY A 232 -8.28 36.04 -29.22
C GLY A 232 -7.29 35.27 -28.34
N ILE A 233 -7.12 33.97 -28.56
CA ILE A 233 -6.05 33.21 -27.90
C ILE A 233 -4.66 33.70 -28.37
N PRO A 234 -3.63 33.57 -27.52
CA PRO A 234 -2.25 33.97 -27.91
C PRO A 234 -1.79 33.23 -29.17
N PRO A 235 -1.13 33.90 -30.13
CA PRO A 235 -0.64 33.25 -31.36
C PRO A 235 0.29 32.05 -31.07
N GLN A 236 1.07 32.11 -29.98
CA GLN A 236 1.94 31.01 -29.52
C GLN A 236 1.16 29.72 -29.24
N ALA A 237 -0.08 29.82 -28.75
CA ALA A 237 -0.90 28.66 -28.46
C ALA A 237 -1.33 27.86 -29.70
N THR A 238 -1.19 28.43 -30.90
CA THR A 238 -1.59 27.79 -32.16
C THR A 238 -0.42 27.16 -32.92
N ARG A 239 0.82 27.27 -32.37
CA ARG A 239 2.05 26.79 -33.01
C ARG A 239 2.53 25.47 -32.44
N ILE A 240 3.15 24.67 -33.29
CA ILE A 240 3.82 23.42 -32.91
C ILE A 240 5.28 23.76 -32.59
N TYR A 241 5.69 23.51 -31.35
CA TYR A 241 7.05 23.75 -30.88
C TYR A 241 7.90 22.50 -30.97
N THR A 242 9.16 22.67 -31.37
CA THR A 242 10.20 21.63 -31.38
C THR A 242 11.37 22.06 -30.49
N PHE A 243 12.12 21.08 -29.96
CA PHE A 243 13.30 21.41 -29.15
C PHE A 243 14.44 21.95 -29.98
N GLY A 244 14.88 23.18 -29.70
CA GLY A 244 16.05 23.85 -30.31
C GLY A 244 17.33 23.44 -29.58
N GLY A 245 17.38 23.64 -28.28
CA GLY A 245 18.50 23.33 -27.41
C GLY A 245 18.09 22.53 -26.17
N LEU A 246 19.04 21.79 -25.60
CA LEU A 246 18.90 21.10 -24.32
C LEU A 246 20.13 21.39 -23.48
N THR A 247 19.92 21.98 -22.30
CA THR A 247 20.98 22.25 -21.32
C THR A 247 20.67 21.61 -20.00
N VAL A 248 21.58 20.83 -19.49
CA VAL A 248 21.47 20.18 -18.17
C VAL A 248 22.46 20.82 -17.21
N LEU A 249 21.97 21.39 -16.11
CA LEU A 249 22.78 22.07 -15.09
C LEU A 249 22.89 21.18 -13.83
N SER A 250 23.93 20.38 -13.76
CA SER A 250 24.20 19.47 -12.64
C SER A 250 24.91 20.19 -11.50
N GLY A 251 24.44 19.98 -10.28
CA GLY A 251 24.97 20.69 -9.10
C GLY A 251 24.43 22.12 -8.94
N TYR A 252 23.29 22.41 -9.56
CA TYR A 252 22.63 23.70 -9.44
C TYR A 252 22.16 24.01 -8.01
N SER A 253 22.32 25.28 -7.60
CA SER A 253 21.72 25.80 -6.37
C SER A 253 21.39 27.28 -6.54
N LEU A 254 20.24 27.73 -5.99
CA LEU A 254 19.81 29.14 -6.02
C LEU A 254 20.84 30.09 -5.44
N ARG A 255 21.62 29.67 -4.43
CA ARG A 255 22.69 30.46 -3.83
C ARG A 255 23.84 30.71 -4.81
N ARG A 256 24.15 29.71 -5.64
CA ARG A 256 25.22 29.81 -6.66
C ARG A 256 24.80 30.73 -7.81
N ASP A 257 23.54 30.63 -8.22
CA ASP A 257 22.92 31.49 -9.23
C ASP A 257 22.89 32.97 -8.80
N SER A 258 22.48 33.25 -7.57
CA SER A 258 22.45 34.60 -7.01
C SER A 258 23.81 35.26 -6.85
N LEU A 259 24.89 34.47 -6.75
CA LEU A 259 26.27 34.98 -6.63
C LEU A 259 26.98 35.11 -7.96
N ALA A 260 26.29 34.84 -9.10
CA ALA A 260 26.86 34.84 -10.45
C ALA A 260 28.20 34.10 -10.55
N VAL A 261 28.33 32.93 -9.88
CA VAL A 261 29.58 32.16 -9.87
C VAL A 261 29.81 31.60 -11.27
N PRO A 262 30.93 31.96 -11.96
CA PRO A 262 31.19 31.50 -13.30
C PRO A 262 31.42 30.01 -13.39
N GLY A 263 30.84 29.36 -14.42
CA GLY A 263 31.36 28.22 -15.13
C GLY A 263 31.41 26.90 -14.37
N GLY A 264 30.47 25.99 -14.73
CA GLY A 264 30.75 24.54 -14.71
C GLY A 264 31.49 24.16 -16.00
N ASP A 265 32.20 23.02 -15.97
CA ASP A 265 32.72 22.42 -17.21
C ASP A 265 31.55 21.99 -18.07
N THR A 266 31.53 22.43 -19.31
CA THR A 266 30.47 22.07 -20.27
C THR A 266 30.97 20.94 -21.16
N VAL A 267 30.20 19.88 -21.22
CA VAL A 267 30.47 18.71 -22.08
C VAL A 267 29.25 18.52 -23.00
N ASP A 268 29.49 18.34 -24.27
CA ASP A 268 28.43 17.92 -25.20
C ASP A 268 28.21 16.40 -25.05
N VAL A 269 26.98 16.00 -24.80
CA VAL A 269 26.57 14.59 -24.73
C VAL A 269 25.30 14.43 -25.57
N ASP A 270 25.40 13.71 -26.68
CA ASP A 270 24.29 13.44 -27.60
C ASP A 270 23.59 14.72 -28.12
N GLY A 271 24.36 15.82 -28.31
CA GLY A 271 23.85 17.10 -28.79
C GLY A 271 23.16 17.95 -27.71
N ALA A 272 23.32 17.61 -26.45
CA ALA A 272 22.90 18.39 -25.30
C ALA A 272 24.10 18.95 -24.53
N SER A 273 24.00 20.20 -24.07
CA SER A 273 25.02 20.86 -23.26
C SER A 273 24.86 20.41 -21.79
N TYR A 274 25.77 19.60 -21.31
CA TYR A 274 25.81 19.20 -19.89
C TYR A 274 26.81 20.09 -19.15
N VAL A 275 26.32 20.94 -18.24
CA VAL A 275 27.11 21.85 -17.41
C VAL A 275 27.29 21.22 -16.04
N ASP A 276 28.51 20.82 -15.70
CA ASP A 276 28.83 20.18 -14.44
C ASP A 276 29.57 21.13 -13.47
N PHE A 277 28.90 21.52 -12.40
CA PHE A 277 29.48 22.42 -11.39
C PHE A 277 30.33 21.69 -10.34
N ASP A 278 30.05 20.43 -10.07
CA ASP A 278 30.58 19.70 -8.91
C ASP A 278 31.33 18.40 -9.28
N LYS A 279 31.29 17.97 -10.54
CA LYS A 279 31.86 16.71 -11.07
C LYS A 279 31.43 15.47 -10.30
N LYS A 280 30.20 15.47 -9.80
CA LYS A 280 29.68 14.40 -8.94
C LYS A 280 29.12 13.24 -9.73
N PHE A 281 28.53 13.49 -10.90
CA PHE A 281 27.83 12.50 -11.69
C PHE A 281 28.49 12.25 -13.03
N GLU A 282 28.35 11.03 -13.55
CA GLU A 282 28.74 10.72 -14.92
C GLU A 282 27.69 11.30 -15.90
N PRO A 283 28.08 12.23 -16.82
CA PRO A 283 27.13 12.88 -17.71
C PRO A 283 26.29 11.89 -18.53
N ALA A 284 26.93 10.90 -19.15
CA ALA A 284 26.27 9.89 -19.97
C ALA A 284 25.20 9.10 -19.19
N PHE A 285 25.40 8.89 -17.91
CA PHE A 285 24.44 8.21 -17.05
C PHE A 285 23.18 9.06 -16.80
N ILE A 286 23.36 10.35 -16.47
CA ILE A 286 22.23 11.28 -16.25
C ILE A 286 21.43 11.46 -17.54
N MET A 287 22.10 11.58 -18.68
CA MET A 287 21.46 11.74 -19.99
C MET A 287 20.53 10.58 -20.37
N ARG A 288 20.80 9.34 -19.92
CA ARG A 288 19.90 8.20 -20.13
C ARG A 288 18.52 8.37 -19.46
N SER A 289 18.41 9.25 -18.47
CA SER A 289 17.16 9.56 -17.77
C SER A 289 16.39 10.72 -18.41
N ILE A 290 16.89 11.29 -19.52
CA ILE A 290 16.32 12.44 -20.20
C ILE A 290 15.74 11.99 -21.54
N PHE A 291 14.43 12.19 -21.71
CA PHE A 291 13.68 11.80 -22.90
C PHE A 291 13.42 12.96 -23.87
N LEU A 292 13.93 14.14 -23.53
CA LEU A 292 13.85 15.34 -24.38
C LEU A 292 15.00 15.29 -25.39
N LYS A 293 14.68 15.39 -26.68
CA LYS A 293 15.70 15.33 -27.75
C LYS A 293 15.55 16.50 -28.69
N ARG A 294 16.68 17.11 -29.10
CA ARG A 294 16.74 18.19 -30.07
C ARG A 294 16.05 17.80 -31.38
N GLY A 295 15.27 18.72 -31.97
CA GLY A 295 14.55 18.52 -33.24
C GLY A 295 13.26 17.69 -33.11
N GLN A 296 12.94 17.15 -31.96
CA GLN A 296 11.64 16.48 -31.73
C GLN A 296 10.58 17.50 -31.29
N PRO A 297 9.30 17.27 -31.61
CA PRO A 297 8.21 18.07 -31.06
C PRO A 297 8.17 17.96 -29.54
N TYR A 298 7.70 19.02 -28.89
CA TYR A 298 7.41 18.96 -27.46
C TYR A 298 6.40 17.83 -27.17
N SER A 299 6.64 17.07 -26.12
CA SER A 299 5.76 16.03 -25.60
C SER A 299 5.68 16.14 -24.08
N ARG A 300 4.46 16.25 -23.55
CA ARG A 300 4.21 16.27 -22.11
C ARG A 300 4.63 14.95 -21.47
N THR A 301 4.37 13.83 -22.15
CA THR A 301 4.79 12.50 -21.69
C THR A 301 6.31 12.45 -21.52
N ASN A 302 7.10 12.95 -22.48
CA ASN A 302 8.56 12.98 -22.37
C ASN A 302 9.05 13.93 -21.26
N HIS A 303 8.36 15.07 -21.04
CA HIS A 303 8.62 15.94 -19.91
C HIS A 303 8.42 15.20 -18.58
N ASP A 304 7.24 14.59 -18.38
CA ASP A 304 6.88 13.88 -17.16
C ASP A 304 7.78 12.66 -16.91
N LEU A 305 8.13 11.93 -17.97
CA LEU A 305 9.09 10.82 -17.91
C LEU A 305 10.48 11.30 -17.47
N THR A 306 10.98 12.37 -18.04
CA THR A 306 12.28 12.96 -17.68
C THR A 306 12.29 13.38 -16.22
N LEU A 307 11.27 14.14 -15.79
CA LEU A 307 11.14 14.60 -14.42
C LEU A 307 11.08 13.41 -13.43
N ASN A 308 10.20 12.45 -13.69
CA ASN A 308 10.02 11.28 -12.84
C ASN A 308 11.27 10.39 -12.79
N ARG A 309 11.94 10.17 -13.94
CA ARG A 309 13.18 9.40 -13.99
C ARG A 309 14.29 10.03 -13.16
N LEU A 310 14.54 11.32 -13.34
CA LEU A 310 15.57 12.04 -12.60
C LEU A 310 15.27 12.08 -11.09
N MET A 311 14.02 12.31 -10.69
CA MET A 311 13.62 12.28 -9.29
C MET A 311 13.76 10.88 -8.67
N ASN A 312 13.41 9.83 -9.41
CA ASN A 312 13.47 8.43 -8.95
C ASN A 312 14.91 7.88 -8.83
N LEU A 313 15.92 8.59 -9.36
CA LEU A 313 17.32 8.27 -9.07
C LEU A 313 17.66 8.47 -7.57
N GLY A 314 16.88 9.28 -6.84
CA GLY A 314 17.04 9.50 -5.39
C GLY A 314 18.29 10.29 -4.99
N VAL A 315 19.00 10.88 -5.95
CA VAL A 315 20.20 11.70 -5.76
C VAL A 315 19.95 13.19 -5.91
N PHE A 316 18.77 13.57 -6.41
CA PHE A 316 18.36 14.96 -6.54
C PHE A 316 17.27 15.32 -5.54
N LYS A 317 17.42 16.45 -4.87
CA LYS A 317 16.43 17.05 -3.96
C LYS A 317 15.33 17.75 -4.76
N PHE A 318 15.75 18.45 -5.83
CA PHE A 318 14.87 19.13 -6.75
C PHE A 318 15.34 18.90 -8.18
N VAL A 319 14.38 18.65 -9.05
CA VAL A 319 14.55 18.64 -10.51
C VAL A 319 13.54 19.65 -11.06
N ASN A 320 14.01 20.63 -11.80
CA ASN A 320 13.16 21.62 -12.45
C ASN A 320 13.50 21.67 -13.93
N ILE A 321 12.47 21.59 -14.78
CA ILE A 321 12.62 21.72 -16.23
C ILE A 321 11.93 23.01 -16.65
N ARG A 322 12.72 23.95 -17.15
CA ARG A 322 12.26 25.23 -17.66
C ARG A 322 12.40 25.27 -19.16
N TYR A 323 11.45 25.87 -19.81
CA TYR A 323 11.45 26.09 -21.26
C TYR A 323 11.46 27.57 -21.56
N ASP A 324 12.35 27.98 -22.45
CA ASP A 324 12.42 29.36 -22.96
C ASP A 324 12.14 29.31 -24.47
N ASP A 325 11.31 30.26 -24.95
CA ASP A 325 11.03 30.41 -26.37
C ASP A 325 12.30 30.89 -27.10
N ALA A 326 12.75 30.10 -28.05
CA ALA A 326 13.97 30.38 -28.86
C ALA A 326 13.61 30.50 -30.34
N ASP A 327 12.61 31.34 -30.66
CA ASP A 327 12.18 31.56 -32.04
C ASP A 327 13.38 32.01 -32.93
N SER A 328 13.77 31.12 -33.82
CA SER A 328 14.85 31.39 -34.79
C SER A 328 14.33 31.28 -36.21
N ALA A 329 14.54 32.30 -37.02
CA ALA A 329 14.12 32.34 -38.42
C ALA A 329 12.63 32.02 -38.66
N GLY A 330 11.75 32.36 -37.70
CA GLY A 330 10.31 32.08 -37.78
C GLY A 330 9.89 30.65 -37.41
N LEU A 331 10.85 29.81 -37.03
CA LEU A 331 10.56 28.46 -36.50
C LEU A 331 10.29 28.53 -34.99
N PRO A 332 9.16 27.96 -34.51
CA PRO A 332 8.83 27.91 -33.08
C PRO A 332 9.71 26.85 -32.39
N LEU A 333 10.76 27.30 -31.70
CA LEU A 333 11.71 26.48 -30.99
C LEU A 333 11.56 26.68 -29.46
N LEU A 334 11.83 25.63 -28.72
CA LEU A 334 11.96 25.65 -27.27
C LEU A 334 13.36 25.23 -26.86
N ASP A 335 14.01 26.02 -26.05
CA ASP A 335 15.22 25.60 -25.34
C ASP A 335 14.85 25.08 -23.95
N ALA A 336 15.23 23.85 -23.68
CA ALA A 336 14.96 23.19 -22.42
C ALA A 336 16.16 23.29 -21.47
N HIS A 337 15.94 23.81 -20.27
CA HIS A 337 16.93 23.92 -19.20
C HIS A 337 16.53 23.03 -18.04
N ILE A 338 17.35 22.00 -17.74
CA ILE A 338 17.11 21.06 -16.66
C ILE A 338 18.03 21.38 -15.50
N TYR A 339 17.46 21.84 -14.39
CA TYR A 339 18.17 22.20 -13.17
C TYR A 339 18.16 21.04 -12.19
N LEU A 340 19.34 20.50 -11.83
CA LEU A 340 19.51 19.36 -10.96
C LEU A 340 20.17 19.79 -9.63
N THR A 341 19.39 19.82 -8.54
CA THR A 341 19.90 20.14 -7.21
C THR A 341 20.13 18.84 -6.44
N PRO A 342 21.38 18.45 -6.14
CA PRO A 342 21.67 17.18 -5.47
C PRO A 342 21.26 17.19 -3.99
N VAL A 343 20.94 16.01 -3.45
CA VAL A 343 20.84 15.76 -2.01
C VAL A 343 22.24 15.64 -1.39
N LEU A 344 22.29 15.53 -0.05
CA LEU A 344 23.50 15.06 0.63
C LEU A 344 23.78 13.61 0.21
N LEU A 345 24.84 13.43 -0.57
CA LEU A 345 25.18 12.11 -1.16
C LEU A 345 25.62 11.10 -0.09
N LYS A 346 26.30 11.56 0.95
CA LYS A 346 26.78 10.71 2.04
C LYS A 346 26.10 11.07 3.34
N THR A 347 25.59 10.08 4.05
CA THR A 347 24.92 10.26 5.35
C THR A 347 25.32 9.14 6.29
N ILE A 348 25.47 9.46 7.57
CA ILE A 348 25.58 8.48 8.65
C ILE A 348 24.40 8.71 9.58
N ARG A 349 23.72 7.63 9.96
CA ARG A 349 22.60 7.63 10.88
C ARG A 349 22.90 6.69 12.04
N PHE A 350 22.68 7.14 13.25
CA PHE A 350 22.70 6.33 14.46
C PHE A 350 21.28 6.21 14.99
N GLU A 351 20.88 5.01 15.35
CA GLU A 351 19.54 4.70 15.83
C GLU A 351 19.62 3.78 17.03
N LEU A 352 19.06 4.21 18.16
CA LEU A 352 18.91 3.39 19.36
C LEU A 352 17.44 2.99 19.50
N GLN A 353 17.18 1.70 19.53
CA GLN A 353 15.84 1.14 19.64
C GLN A 353 15.72 0.27 20.89
N GLY A 354 14.59 0.36 21.59
CA GLY A 354 14.17 -0.64 22.56
C GLY A 354 13.33 -1.70 21.85
N VAL A 355 13.75 -2.94 21.87
CA VAL A 355 13.04 -4.05 21.21
C VAL A 355 12.45 -4.96 22.27
N SER A 356 11.19 -5.38 22.09
CA SER A 356 10.55 -6.43 22.86
C SER A 356 10.04 -7.51 21.92
N LYS A 357 10.41 -8.74 22.16
CA LYS A 357 10.07 -9.91 21.32
C LYS A 357 8.98 -10.77 21.96
N SER A 358 8.26 -11.51 21.14
CA SER A 358 7.19 -12.42 21.58
C SER A 358 7.65 -13.58 22.45
N ASN A 359 8.96 -13.86 22.50
CA ASN A 359 9.57 -14.86 23.37
C ASN A 359 10.00 -14.29 24.72
N ASN A 360 9.42 -13.17 25.15
CA ASN A 360 9.67 -12.46 26.40
C ASN A 360 11.13 -11.93 26.54
N LEU A 361 11.86 -11.78 25.44
CA LEU A 361 13.15 -11.10 25.43
C LEU A 361 12.96 -9.63 25.08
N ALA A 362 13.63 -8.77 25.82
CA ALA A 362 13.63 -7.33 25.53
C ALA A 362 15.04 -6.76 25.76
N GLY A 363 15.34 -5.69 25.01
CA GLY A 363 16.60 -5.03 25.18
C GLY A 363 16.88 -3.93 24.15
N PRO A 364 18.00 -3.20 24.32
CA PRO A 364 18.39 -2.17 23.37
C PRO A 364 19.10 -2.78 22.15
N VAL A 365 18.84 -2.18 20.98
CA VAL A 365 19.58 -2.42 19.74
C VAL A 365 20.11 -1.08 19.22
N LEU A 366 21.40 -0.99 18.97
CA LEU A 366 22.04 0.15 18.33
C LEU A 366 22.33 -0.20 16.88
N THR A 367 21.86 0.64 15.96
CA THR A 367 22.15 0.51 14.53
C THR A 367 22.89 1.74 14.04
N SER A 368 23.97 1.54 13.31
CA SER A 368 24.72 2.57 12.60
C SER A 368 24.64 2.31 11.10
N THR A 369 24.07 3.25 10.35
CA THR A 369 23.90 3.12 8.91
C THR A 369 24.68 4.20 8.18
N PHE A 370 25.68 3.80 7.41
CA PHE A 370 26.34 4.64 6.42
C PHE A 370 25.68 4.46 5.07
N ARG A 371 25.35 5.57 4.41
CA ARG A 371 24.72 5.56 3.09
C ARG A 371 25.46 6.49 2.15
N ASN A 372 25.84 5.97 0.97
CA ASN A 372 26.38 6.75 -0.14
C ASN A 372 25.48 6.58 -1.36
N ARG A 373 24.83 7.66 -1.81
CA ARG A 373 23.85 7.66 -2.90
C ARG A 373 24.45 7.81 -4.29
N ASN A 374 25.78 7.79 -4.39
CA ASN A 374 26.48 7.97 -5.66
C ASN A 374 27.87 7.36 -5.56
N LEU A 375 27.94 6.05 -5.37
CA LEU A 375 29.19 5.36 -5.07
C LEU A 375 30.17 5.43 -6.25
N LEU A 376 29.72 5.14 -7.45
CA LEU A 376 30.49 5.04 -8.70
C LEU A 376 30.16 6.18 -9.68
N ARG A 377 29.50 7.26 -9.23
CA ARG A 377 29.08 8.44 -10.01
C ARG A 377 27.87 8.22 -10.95
N GLY A 378 27.24 7.04 -10.91
CA GLY A 378 26.03 6.67 -11.66
C GLY A 378 24.78 6.56 -10.77
N ALA A 379 24.69 7.35 -9.68
CA ALA A 379 23.57 7.33 -8.73
C ALA A 379 23.37 5.96 -8.05
N GLU A 380 24.43 5.18 -7.91
CA GLU A 380 24.39 3.91 -7.18
C GLU A 380 24.25 4.17 -5.69
N LEU A 381 23.27 3.52 -5.07
CA LEU A 381 23.06 3.57 -3.64
C LEU A 381 23.81 2.45 -2.95
N PHE A 382 24.83 2.80 -2.17
CA PHE A 382 25.50 1.89 -1.27
C PHE A 382 25.05 2.18 0.17
N THR A 383 24.61 1.13 0.87
CA THR A 383 24.22 1.18 2.28
C THR A 383 25.04 0.15 3.04
N LEU A 384 25.72 0.58 4.12
CA LEU A 384 26.39 -0.28 5.07
C LEU A 384 25.76 -0.08 6.44
N SER A 385 25.16 -1.15 6.98
CA SER A 385 24.51 -1.15 8.28
C SER A 385 25.29 -2.03 9.25
N LEU A 386 25.54 -1.53 10.44
CA LEU A 386 26.13 -2.24 11.56
C LEU A 386 25.10 -2.22 12.68
N ASP A 387 24.73 -3.37 13.18
CA ASP A 387 23.83 -3.49 14.32
C ASP A 387 24.46 -4.27 15.45
N GLY A 388 24.12 -3.89 16.69
CA GLY A 388 24.51 -4.58 17.89
C GLY A 388 23.41 -4.50 18.94
N GLY A 389 23.06 -5.63 19.54
CA GLY A 389 21.97 -5.67 20.51
C GLY A 389 22.27 -6.62 21.67
N PHE A 390 21.64 -6.31 22.79
CA PHE A 390 21.61 -7.14 23.97
C PHE A 390 20.17 -7.36 24.39
N GLU A 391 19.78 -8.60 24.64
CA GLU A 391 18.43 -8.96 25.05
C GLU A 391 18.46 -9.76 26.34
N THR A 392 17.51 -9.48 27.21
CA THR A 392 17.32 -10.18 28.49
C THR A 392 15.85 -10.57 28.68
N PRO A 393 15.53 -11.63 29.43
CA PRO A 393 14.16 -12.00 29.73
C PRO A 393 13.46 -10.92 30.54
N PHE A 394 12.26 -10.54 30.10
CA PHE A 394 11.38 -9.63 30.82
C PHE A 394 10.28 -10.41 31.53
N GLY A 395 10.15 -10.28 32.87
CA GLY A 395 9.08 -10.93 33.63
C GLY A 395 9.50 -12.09 34.53
N GLY A 396 10.78 -12.23 34.90
CA GLY A 396 11.21 -12.93 36.13
C GLY A 396 11.15 -14.45 36.15
N GLY A 397 10.99 -15.16 35.04
CA GLY A 397 10.78 -16.61 35.04
C GLY A 397 11.97 -17.50 34.59
N GLN A 398 12.93 -16.99 33.88
CA GLN A 398 14.05 -17.79 33.35
C GLN A 398 15.37 -17.01 33.41
N SER A 399 16.15 -17.24 34.45
CA SER A 399 17.53 -16.77 34.50
C SER A 399 18.38 -17.51 33.45
N GLY A 400 19.14 -16.76 32.62
CA GLY A 400 20.13 -17.33 31.70
C GLY A 400 19.81 -17.26 30.22
N LEU A 401 18.69 -16.64 29.80
CA LEU A 401 18.35 -16.46 28.39
C LEU A 401 18.95 -15.21 27.73
N ASN A 402 19.91 -14.57 28.40
CA ASN A 402 20.58 -13.39 27.84
C ASN A 402 21.20 -13.70 26.47
N SER A 403 20.99 -12.82 25.51
CA SER A 403 21.55 -12.97 24.17
C SER A 403 22.24 -11.69 23.71
N TYR A 404 23.29 -11.84 22.92
CA TYR A 404 23.88 -10.78 22.14
C TYR A 404 23.68 -11.04 20.68
N GLN A 405 23.37 -9.99 19.94
CA GLN A 405 23.33 -10.03 18.49
C GLN A 405 24.28 -8.99 17.92
N ALA A 406 24.93 -9.32 16.83
CA ALA A 406 25.72 -8.39 16.03
C ALA A 406 25.50 -8.69 14.56
N GLY A 407 25.39 -7.66 13.75
CA GLY A 407 25.17 -7.79 12.31
C GLY A 407 25.98 -6.76 11.53
N ILE A 408 26.34 -7.15 10.32
CA ILE A 408 26.85 -6.26 9.29
C ILE A 408 26.14 -6.59 7.99
N GLU A 409 25.57 -5.58 7.36
CA GLU A 409 24.89 -5.70 6.08
C GLU A 409 25.42 -4.65 5.11
N ALA A 410 25.76 -5.08 3.91
CA ALA A 410 26.16 -4.23 2.81
C ALA A 410 25.17 -4.43 1.64
N GLU A 411 24.54 -3.35 1.22
CA GLU A 411 23.61 -3.32 0.10
C GLU A 411 24.14 -2.37 -0.97
N LEU A 412 24.17 -2.81 -2.22
CA LEU A 412 24.45 -2.00 -3.39
C LEU A 412 23.27 -2.06 -4.35
N THR A 413 22.60 -0.93 -4.56
CA THR A 413 21.51 -0.79 -5.52
C THR A 413 21.95 0.07 -6.71
N LEU A 414 21.85 -0.49 -7.92
CA LEU A 414 22.14 0.16 -9.19
C LEU A 414 20.82 0.57 -9.86
N PRO A 415 20.64 1.82 -10.30
CA PRO A 415 19.38 2.30 -10.91
C PRO A 415 19.22 1.91 -12.38
N HIS A 416 19.63 0.70 -12.73
CA HIS A 416 19.48 0.09 -14.06
C HIS A 416 19.60 -1.43 -13.94
N PHE A 417 19.22 -2.16 -14.99
CA PHE A 417 19.48 -3.58 -15.07
C PHE A 417 20.93 -3.86 -15.45
N VAL A 418 21.60 -4.72 -14.68
CA VAL A 418 22.90 -5.31 -15.02
C VAL A 418 22.61 -6.73 -15.54
N THR A 419 22.50 -6.86 -16.84
CA THR A 419 22.19 -8.12 -17.52
C THR A 419 23.21 -8.39 -18.62
N PRO A 420 23.48 -9.66 -18.99
CA PRO A 420 24.40 -9.99 -20.07
C PRO A 420 23.92 -9.56 -21.47
N PHE A 421 22.69 -9.08 -21.58
CA PHE A 421 22.09 -8.55 -22.80
C PHE A 421 21.41 -7.20 -22.48
N THR A 422 21.42 -6.25 -23.42
CA THR A 422 20.79 -4.93 -23.24
C THR A 422 19.27 -5.05 -23.25
N LEU A 423 18.64 -4.70 -22.13
CA LEU A 423 17.20 -4.53 -21.99
C LEU A 423 16.87 -3.04 -22.12
N GLU A 424 17.04 -2.49 -23.33
CA GLU A 424 16.73 -1.08 -23.59
C GLU A 424 15.20 -0.88 -23.63
N ASN A 425 14.74 0.17 -22.92
CA ASN A 425 13.37 0.73 -22.98
C ASN A 425 12.18 -0.15 -22.55
N VAL A 426 12.38 -1.28 -21.88
CA VAL A 426 11.25 -2.11 -21.46
C VAL A 426 10.39 -1.42 -20.37
N PHE A 427 10.98 -0.49 -19.58
CA PHE A 427 10.31 0.18 -18.45
C PHE A 427 10.60 1.69 -18.48
N SER A 428 9.92 2.43 -19.36
CA SER A 428 10.18 3.87 -19.55
C SER A 428 9.81 4.72 -18.34
N ARG A 429 8.71 4.41 -17.65
CA ARG A 429 8.16 5.26 -16.57
C ARG A 429 8.86 5.09 -15.22
N PHE A 430 9.31 3.88 -14.88
CA PHE A 430 9.95 3.57 -13.59
C PHE A 430 11.40 3.17 -13.78
N VAL A 431 12.27 3.56 -12.84
CA VAL A 431 13.67 3.16 -12.85
C VAL A 431 13.78 1.71 -12.39
N PRO A 432 14.20 0.78 -13.26
CA PRO A 432 14.49 -0.57 -12.83
C PRO A 432 15.75 -0.58 -11.98
N LYS A 433 15.86 -1.53 -11.06
CA LYS A 433 16.99 -1.60 -10.12
C LYS A 433 17.61 -2.98 -10.16
N THR A 434 18.94 -3.04 -10.05
CA THR A 434 19.69 -4.23 -9.69
C THR A 434 20.16 -4.06 -8.26
N HIS A 435 19.99 -5.05 -7.41
CA HIS A 435 20.46 -5.03 -6.03
C HIS A 435 21.41 -6.20 -5.77
N MET A 436 22.40 -5.95 -4.92
CA MET A 436 23.36 -6.91 -4.42
C MET A 436 23.44 -6.70 -2.92
N ASP A 437 23.13 -7.74 -2.17
CA ASP A 437 23.10 -7.71 -0.72
C ASP A 437 24.06 -8.73 -0.16
N LEU A 438 24.75 -8.38 0.91
CA LEU A 438 25.62 -9.26 1.67
C LEU A 438 25.44 -8.98 3.15
N GLY A 439 24.96 -9.97 3.89
CA GLY A 439 24.75 -9.92 5.33
C GLY A 439 25.57 -10.95 6.08
N PHE A 440 26.03 -10.59 7.26
CA PHE A 440 26.65 -11.48 8.22
C PHE A 440 26.06 -11.18 9.61
N HIS A 441 25.47 -12.20 10.25
CA HIS A 441 24.84 -12.06 11.55
C HIS A 441 25.35 -13.08 12.54
N LEU A 442 25.59 -12.61 13.75
CA LEU A 442 26.00 -13.40 14.91
C LEU A 442 24.89 -13.30 15.95
N LEU A 443 24.35 -14.44 16.37
CA LEU A 443 23.48 -14.56 17.54
C LEU A 443 24.13 -15.47 18.58
N ASN A 444 24.43 -14.92 19.75
CA ASN A 444 24.99 -15.68 20.86
C ASN A 444 24.02 -15.70 22.04
N ARG A 445 23.42 -16.85 22.32
CA ARG A 445 22.67 -17.13 23.55
C ARG A 445 23.57 -17.79 24.57
N LEU A 446 23.97 -17.02 25.56
CA LEU A 446 25.07 -17.32 26.45
C LEU A 446 25.10 -18.73 27.07
N GLN A 447 23.92 -19.28 27.41
CA GLN A 447 23.85 -20.60 28.07
C GLN A 447 23.46 -21.72 27.09
N TYR A 448 23.27 -21.45 25.80
CA TYR A 448 22.75 -22.42 24.87
C TYR A 448 23.61 -22.61 23.63
N PHE A 449 23.74 -21.57 22.80
CA PHE A 449 24.40 -21.71 21.50
C PHE A 449 24.93 -20.40 20.94
N GLN A 450 25.83 -20.52 19.99
CA GLN A 450 26.29 -19.47 19.10
C GLN A 450 25.95 -19.85 17.66
N MET A 451 25.22 -18.99 16.98
CA MET A 451 24.77 -19.18 15.61
C MET A 451 25.32 -18.07 14.73
N LEU A 452 25.84 -18.45 13.57
CA LEU A 452 26.30 -17.56 12.50
C LEU A 452 25.36 -17.70 11.32
N SER A 453 24.95 -16.60 10.72
CA SER A 453 24.30 -16.63 9.40
C SER A 453 25.02 -15.73 8.41
N VAL A 454 25.03 -16.16 7.16
CA VAL A 454 25.53 -15.41 6.02
C VAL A 454 24.45 -15.41 4.97
N ASP A 455 24.06 -14.23 4.55
CA ASP A 455 23.07 -14.04 3.51
C ASP A 455 23.70 -13.26 2.35
N ALA A 456 23.44 -13.69 1.11
CA ALA A 456 23.85 -12.95 -0.06
C ALA A 456 22.77 -13.03 -1.12
N SER A 457 22.49 -11.92 -1.79
CA SER A 457 21.56 -11.92 -2.90
C SER A 457 22.06 -11.06 -4.06
N PHE A 458 21.65 -11.45 -5.26
CA PHE A 458 21.74 -10.67 -6.48
C PHE A 458 20.39 -10.70 -7.15
N GLY A 459 19.82 -9.52 -7.44
CA GLY A 459 18.46 -9.49 -7.96
C GLY A 459 18.07 -8.22 -8.66
N TYR A 460 16.84 -8.24 -9.16
CA TYR A 460 16.22 -7.19 -9.94
C TYR A 460 14.88 -6.79 -9.34
N THR A 461 14.63 -5.49 -9.29
CA THR A 461 13.34 -4.95 -8.89
C THR A 461 12.85 -3.97 -9.96
N TRP A 462 11.61 -4.11 -10.41
CA TRP A 462 10.99 -3.19 -11.37
C TRP A 462 9.51 -3.04 -11.12
N LYS A 463 8.96 -1.92 -11.61
CA LYS A 463 7.53 -1.63 -11.59
C LYS A 463 7.00 -1.54 -13.02
N GLU A 464 5.87 -2.18 -13.28
CA GLU A 464 5.10 -1.99 -14.51
C GLU A 464 4.20 -0.75 -14.40
N THR A 465 3.54 -0.62 -13.23
CA THR A 465 2.65 0.49 -12.89
C THR A 465 2.94 0.96 -11.47
N THR A 466 2.26 2.01 -11.02
CA THR A 466 2.32 2.45 -9.61
C THR A 466 1.91 1.36 -8.63
N SER A 467 1.02 0.45 -9.07
CA SER A 467 0.42 -0.61 -8.24
C SER A 467 1.09 -1.97 -8.41
N LYS A 468 1.90 -2.20 -9.47
CA LYS A 468 2.51 -3.51 -9.78
C LYS A 468 4.02 -3.45 -9.65
N GLU A 469 4.57 -4.32 -8.80
CA GLU A 469 6.01 -4.44 -8.55
C GLU A 469 6.46 -5.90 -8.66
N HIS A 470 7.64 -6.10 -9.23
CA HIS A 470 8.29 -7.38 -9.41
C HIS A 470 9.64 -7.36 -8.72
N ILE A 471 9.96 -8.43 -8.00
CA ILE A 471 11.26 -8.66 -7.38
C ILE A 471 11.72 -10.05 -7.79
N PHE A 472 12.84 -10.13 -8.49
CA PHE A 472 13.40 -11.39 -8.96
C PHE A 472 14.86 -11.51 -8.55
N ASN A 473 15.16 -12.47 -7.69
CA ASN A 473 16.52 -12.79 -7.27
C ASN A 473 16.94 -14.11 -7.96
N PRO A 474 17.67 -14.09 -9.07
CA PRO A 474 18.22 -15.29 -9.67
C PRO A 474 19.21 -16.02 -8.75
N ILE A 475 19.85 -15.28 -7.83
CA ILE A 475 20.74 -15.81 -6.82
C ILE A 475 20.31 -15.29 -5.47
N ALA A 476 19.84 -16.18 -4.61
CA ALA A 476 19.60 -15.93 -3.21
C ALA A 476 20.28 -17.06 -2.41
N PHE A 477 21.20 -16.68 -1.55
CA PHE A 477 22.02 -17.57 -0.73
C PHE A 477 21.76 -17.28 0.75
N THR A 478 21.58 -18.34 1.54
CA THR A 478 21.53 -18.27 3.00
C THR A 478 22.28 -19.47 3.57
N LEU A 479 23.26 -19.20 4.42
CA LEU A 479 23.97 -20.20 5.22
C LEU A 479 23.69 -19.92 6.69
N VAL A 480 23.18 -20.93 7.41
CA VAL A 480 23.03 -20.88 8.86
C VAL A 480 23.90 -21.99 9.45
N HIS A 481 24.80 -21.61 10.34
CA HIS A 481 25.77 -22.50 10.97
C HIS A 481 25.71 -22.36 12.48
N LEU A 482 25.58 -23.49 13.19
CA LEU A 482 25.57 -23.56 14.65
C LEU A 482 27.02 -23.75 15.12
N ALA A 483 27.72 -22.63 15.40
CA ALA A 483 29.15 -22.62 15.64
C ALA A 483 29.57 -23.24 16.99
N LYS A 484 28.72 -23.08 18.01
CA LYS A 484 28.95 -23.63 19.37
C LYS A 484 27.62 -24.03 19.99
N THR A 485 27.67 -25.13 20.76
CA THR A 485 26.58 -25.59 21.62
C THR A 485 27.07 -25.87 23.02
N THR A 486 26.19 -25.76 24.00
CA THR A 486 26.50 -26.15 25.38
C THR A 486 25.94 -27.55 25.66
N PRO A 487 26.47 -28.29 26.66
CA PRO A 487 25.92 -29.60 27.06
C PRO A 487 24.42 -29.53 27.42
N GLN A 488 23.98 -28.42 28.00
CA GLN A 488 22.58 -28.19 28.35
C GLN A 488 21.70 -28.10 27.10
N PHE A 489 22.16 -27.39 26.07
CA PHE A 489 21.45 -27.27 24.81
C PHE A 489 21.44 -28.58 24.02
N GLU A 490 22.58 -29.32 24.01
CA GLU A 490 22.64 -30.64 23.38
C GLU A 490 21.68 -31.64 24.03
N ALA A 491 21.53 -31.61 25.37
CA ALA A 491 20.55 -32.44 26.06
C ALA A 491 19.10 -32.09 25.61
N LEU A 492 18.81 -30.78 25.42
CA LEU A 492 17.52 -30.31 24.92
C LEU A 492 17.26 -30.74 23.46
N LEU A 493 18.27 -30.64 22.61
CA LEU A 493 18.20 -31.10 21.22
C LEU A 493 17.99 -32.62 21.12
N ASN A 494 18.64 -33.39 21.98
CA ASN A 494 18.50 -34.84 22.03
C ASN A 494 17.10 -35.28 22.53
N ALA A 495 16.53 -34.53 23.45
CA ALA A 495 15.18 -34.75 23.95
C ALA A 495 14.09 -34.37 22.94
N ASN A 496 14.40 -33.49 21.96
CA ASN A 496 13.45 -32.99 20.99
C ASN A 496 14.01 -33.07 19.57
N PRO A 497 13.71 -34.13 18.80
CA PRO A 497 14.17 -34.29 17.42
C PRO A 497 13.75 -33.17 16.47
N PHE A 498 12.60 -32.53 16.71
CA PHE A 498 12.14 -31.40 15.91
C PHE A 498 13.02 -30.15 16.16
N LEU A 499 13.30 -29.87 17.45
CA LEU A 499 14.17 -28.76 17.82
C LEU A 499 15.57 -28.96 17.25
N ARG A 500 16.10 -30.18 17.29
CA ARG A 500 17.40 -30.51 16.67
C ARG A 500 17.41 -30.14 15.20
N ARG A 501 16.38 -30.53 14.41
CA ARG A 501 16.26 -30.21 12.99
C ARG A 501 16.16 -28.71 12.71
N SER A 502 15.56 -27.94 13.64
CA SER A 502 15.44 -26.48 13.52
C SER A 502 16.78 -25.77 13.61
N TYR A 503 17.76 -26.42 14.26
CA TYR A 503 19.13 -25.91 14.46
C TYR A 503 20.19 -26.64 13.63
N GLU A 504 19.80 -27.56 12.74
CA GLU A 504 20.74 -28.14 11.76
C GLU A 504 21.26 -27.07 10.80
N GLU A 505 22.47 -27.30 10.30
CA GLU A 505 23.07 -26.42 9.29
C GLU A 505 22.18 -26.33 8.05
N GLN A 506 21.98 -25.10 7.57
CA GLN A 506 21.12 -24.83 6.43
C GLN A 506 21.94 -24.11 5.35
N PHE A 507 22.13 -24.79 4.23
CA PHE A 507 22.71 -24.23 3.02
C PHE A 507 21.60 -24.11 1.97
N ILE A 508 21.15 -22.90 1.72
CA ILE A 508 20.05 -22.57 0.82
C ILE A 508 20.60 -21.74 -0.33
N LEU A 509 20.45 -22.18 -1.57
CA LEU A 509 20.86 -21.42 -2.76
C LEU A 509 19.89 -21.68 -3.89
N GLY A 510 19.28 -20.62 -4.40
CA GLY A 510 18.39 -20.73 -5.55
C GLY A 510 17.72 -19.42 -5.91
N PRO A 511 16.94 -19.39 -6.98
CA PRO A 511 16.16 -18.24 -7.37
C PRO A 511 14.88 -18.10 -6.54
N ASN A 512 14.48 -16.85 -6.32
CA ASN A 512 13.13 -16.52 -5.84
C ASN A 512 12.53 -15.37 -6.64
N TYR A 513 11.20 -15.35 -6.70
CA TYR A 513 10.43 -14.33 -7.39
C TYR A 513 9.25 -13.92 -6.52
N THR A 514 9.02 -12.61 -6.42
CA THR A 514 7.87 -12.03 -5.73
C THR A 514 7.17 -11.04 -6.64
N PHE A 515 5.86 -11.17 -6.76
CA PHE A 515 4.98 -10.19 -7.40
C PHE A 515 4.11 -9.50 -6.35
N VAL A 516 4.04 -8.17 -6.41
CA VAL A 516 3.21 -7.36 -5.51
C VAL A 516 2.27 -6.50 -6.34
N TYR A 517 0.98 -6.60 -6.06
CA TYR A 517 -0.05 -5.67 -6.53
C TYR A 517 -0.61 -4.92 -5.33
N ASN A 518 -0.63 -3.59 -5.39
CA ASN A 518 -1.15 -2.74 -4.32
C ASN A 518 -1.80 -1.48 -4.91
N ASP A 519 -3.11 -1.38 -4.86
CA ASP A 519 -3.87 -0.22 -5.32
C ASP A 519 -4.34 0.72 -4.19
N GLN A 520 -3.88 0.50 -2.96
CA GLN A 520 -4.24 1.33 -1.79
C GLN A 520 -3.77 2.79 -1.91
N LEU A 521 -2.91 3.09 -2.86
CA LEU A 521 -2.48 4.47 -3.16
C LEU A 521 -3.48 5.24 -4.03
N GLU A 522 -4.47 4.57 -4.60
CA GLU A 522 -5.54 5.19 -5.38
C GLU A 522 -6.66 5.63 -4.43
N THR A 523 -6.71 6.93 -4.11
CA THR A 523 -7.59 7.49 -3.06
C THR A 523 -9.08 7.51 -3.40
N ASP A 524 -9.43 7.41 -4.69
CA ASP A 524 -10.81 7.63 -5.15
C ASP A 524 -11.67 6.34 -5.19
N ARG A 525 -11.11 5.22 -4.72
CA ARG A 525 -11.81 3.92 -4.74
C ARG A 525 -12.35 3.56 -3.37
N LYS A 526 -13.57 3.01 -3.35
CA LYS A 526 -14.18 2.41 -2.14
C LYS A 526 -13.58 1.03 -1.81
N ASN A 527 -13.01 0.34 -2.80
CA ASN A 527 -12.45 -0.99 -2.68
C ASN A 527 -10.98 -1.00 -3.07
N HIS A 528 -10.13 -1.56 -2.21
CA HIS A 528 -8.69 -1.70 -2.43
C HIS A 528 -8.26 -3.14 -2.33
N LEU A 529 -7.36 -3.53 -3.22
CA LEU A 529 -6.80 -4.87 -3.29
C LEU A 529 -5.28 -4.82 -3.07
N TYR A 530 -4.80 -5.69 -2.19
CA TYR A 530 -3.38 -6.01 -2.07
C TYR A 530 -3.18 -7.49 -2.34
N PHE A 531 -2.28 -7.82 -3.23
CA PHE A 531 -1.86 -9.19 -3.52
C PHE A 531 -0.34 -9.29 -3.50
N LYS A 532 0.20 -10.26 -2.77
CA LYS A 532 1.61 -10.64 -2.82
C LYS A 532 1.70 -12.13 -3.08
N GLY A 533 2.35 -12.51 -4.17
CA GLY A 533 2.62 -13.91 -4.51
C GLY A 533 4.13 -14.15 -4.58
N GLY A 534 4.60 -15.24 -3.97
CA GLY A 534 6.00 -15.62 -3.90
C GLY A 534 6.25 -17.03 -4.41
N ILE A 535 7.37 -17.21 -5.12
CA ILE A 535 7.91 -18.52 -5.52
C ILE A 535 9.38 -18.55 -5.07
N ASP A 536 9.77 -19.58 -4.35
CA ASP A 536 11.16 -19.80 -3.87
C ASP A 536 11.60 -21.22 -4.23
N LEU A 537 12.66 -21.32 -5.04
CA LEU A 537 13.19 -22.58 -5.54
C LEU A 537 14.65 -22.72 -5.11
N SER A 538 14.97 -23.70 -4.29
CA SER A 538 16.34 -23.92 -3.81
C SER A 538 16.93 -25.25 -4.25
N GLY A 539 18.24 -25.27 -4.46
CA GLY A 539 19.04 -26.48 -4.67
C GLY A 539 18.91 -27.13 -6.04
N ASN A 540 17.97 -26.69 -6.90
CA ASN A 540 17.66 -27.38 -8.15
C ASN A 540 18.80 -27.32 -9.17
N LEU A 541 19.40 -26.14 -9.35
CA LEU A 541 20.55 -25.95 -10.24
C LEU A 541 21.79 -26.68 -9.72
N LEU A 542 22.00 -26.64 -8.40
CA LEU A 542 23.10 -27.38 -7.75
C LEU A 542 22.94 -28.88 -7.92
N HIS A 543 21.74 -29.38 -7.72
CA HIS A 543 21.42 -30.80 -7.91
C HIS A 543 21.66 -31.26 -9.35
N LEU A 544 21.21 -30.46 -10.31
CA LEU A 544 21.43 -30.72 -11.72
C LEU A 544 22.96 -30.76 -12.04
N ALA A 545 23.68 -29.72 -11.62
CA ALA A 545 25.13 -29.63 -11.86
C ALA A 545 25.89 -30.81 -11.24
N GLN A 546 25.62 -31.14 -9.97
CA GLN A 546 26.31 -32.26 -9.31
C GLN A 546 25.92 -33.62 -9.86
N SER A 547 24.68 -33.84 -10.27
CA SER A 547 24.23 -35.10 -10.92
C SER A 547 24.93 -35.34 -12.26
N LEU A 548 25.17 -34.28 -13.03
CA LEU A 548 25.92 -34.33 -14.29
C LEU A 548 27.42 -34.58 -14.06
N LEU A 549 28.01 -33.94 -13.04
CA LEU A 549 29.44 -34.08 -12.77
C LEU A 549 29.80 -35.41 -12.10
N THR A 550 29.00 -35.89 -11.15
CA THR A 550 29.34 -37.05 -10.34
C THR A 550 28.74 -38.34 -10.88
N ARG A 551 27.80 -38.27 -11.82
CA ARG A 551 27.03 -39.44 -12.35
C ARG A 551 26.36 -40.27 -11.23
N ARG A 552 26.22 -39.71 -10.02
CA ARG A 552 25.58 -40.31 -8.85
C ARG A 552 24.19 -39.66 -8.71
N ARG A 553 23.23 -40.36 -8.16
CA ARG A 553 21.94 -39.82 -7.77
C ARG A 553 21.91 -39.63 -6.28
N ALA A 554 21.73 -38.39 -5.83
CA ALA A 554 21.58 -38.10 -4.41
C ALA A 554 20.21 -38.54 -3.89
N SER A 555 20.18 -38.89 -2.62
CA SER A 555 18.95 -39.12 -1.84
C SER A 555 19.06 -38.40 -0.50
N PRO A 556 17.95 -38.27 0.23
CA PRO A 556 17.99 -37.67 1.58
C PRO A 556 18.90 -38.39 2.57
N GLU A 557 19.12 -39.69 2.38
CA GLU A 557 20.00 -40.56 3.21
C GLU A 557 21.48 -40.38 2.82
N ASP A 558 21.74 -40.06 1.54
CA ASP A 558 23.08 -39.83 1.01
C ASP A 558 23.08 -38.56 0.14
N PRO A 559 22.97 -37.37 0.78
CA PRO A 559 22.82 -36.11 0.08
C PRO A 559 24.12 -35.65 -0.58
N TYR A 560 24.00 -34.85 -1.63
CA TYR A 560 25.13 -34.04 -2.11
C TYR A 560 25.47 -32.96 -1.08
N LYS A 561 26.76 -32.68 -0.95
CA LYS A 561 27.30 -31.71 -0.01
C LYS A 561 28.13 -30.64 -0.71
N ILE A 562 28.11 -29.42 -0.15
CA ILE A 562 28.96 -28.30 -0.52
C ILE A 562 29.65 -27.84 0.75
N PHE A 563 30.99 -27.73 0.73
CA PHE A 563 31.82 -27.43 1.91
C PHE A 563 31.54 -28.34 3.12
N GLY A 564 31.11 -29.60 2.84
CA GLY A 564 30.81 -30.57 3.92
C GLY A 564 29.35 -30.54 4.41
N ALA A 565 28.57 -29.53 4.11
CA ALA A 565 27.17 -29.37 4.51
C ALA A 565 26.21 -29.80 3.37
N PRO A 566 25.12 -30.54 3.66
CA PRO A 566 24.09 -30.82 2.68
C PRO A 566 23.32 -29.54 2.34
N TYR A 567 23.07 -29.29 1.04
CA TYR A 567 22.22 -28.16 0.66
C TYR A 567 20.77 -28.54 0.60
N SER A 568 19.92 -27.57 0.88
CA SER A 568 18.47 -27.72 0.88
C SER A 568 17.91 -27.69 -0.54
N GLN A 569 17.08 -28.70 -0.90
CA GLN A 569 16.38 -28.75 -2.18
C GLN A 569 14.87 -28.74 -1.96
N TYR A 570 14.21 -27.66 -2.41
CA TYR A 570 12.77 -27.47 -2.22
C TYR A 570 12.16 -26.53 -3.27
N ALA A 571 10.83 -26.57 -3.34
CA ALA A 571 10.01 -25.57 -3.97
C ALA A 571 8.98 -25.04 -2.95
N ARG A 572 8.79 -23.72 -2.89
CA ARG A 572 7.83 -23.06 -2.02
C ARG A 572 7.05 -22.01 -2.80
N ILE A 573 5.74 -21.98 -2.56
CA ILE A 573 4.83 -20.98 -3.12
C ILE A 573 4.02 -20.42 -1.96
N ASP A 574 3.83 -19.10 -1.93
CA ASP A 574 2.98 -18.43 -0.96
C ASP A 574 2.23 -17.26 -1.58
N ILE A 575 1.04 -17.00 -1.05
CA ILE A 575 0.19 -15.87 -1.40
C ILE A 575 -0.31 -15.16 -0.15
N ASP A 576 -0.45 -13.83 -0.22
CA ASP A 576 -1.10 -12.96 0.76
C ASP A 576 -2.05 -12.04 0.00
N LEU A 577 -3.34 -12.29 0.11
CA LEU A 577 -4.40 -11.53 -0.53
C LEU A 577 -5.14 -10.72 0.53
N ARG A 578 -5.27 -9.41 0.34
CA ARG A 578 -6.00 -8.52 1.25
C ARG A 578 -6.98 -7.67 0.46
N HIS A 579 -8.17 -7.53 0.97
CA HIS A 579 -9.19 -6.69 0.40
C HIS A 579 -9.73 -5.75 1.48
N TYR A 580 -9.87 -4.48 1.13
CA TYR A 580 -10.41 -3.44 2.00
C TYR A 580 -11.61 -2.80 1.31
N THR A 581 -12.75 -2.80 2.00
CA THR A 581 -13.94 -2.06 1.59
C THR A 581 -14.12 -0.90 2.55
N ILE A 582 -14.10 0.31 2.03
CA ILE A 582 -14.25 1.55 2.78
C ILE A 582 -15.66 2.09 2.52
N SER A 583 -16.40 2.47 3.56
CA SER A 583 -17.74 3.08 3.40
C SER A 583 -17.65 4.44 2.68
N GLY A 584 -18.77 4.88 2.10
CA GLY A 584 -18.84 6.13 1.34
C GLY A 584 -18.40 7.36 2.13
N ASP A 585 -18.64 7.38 3.44
CA ASP A 585 -18.20 8.42 4.39
C ASP A 585 -16.77 8.23 4.91
N GLN A 586 -16.05 7.19 4.43
CA GLN A 586 -14.71 6.80 4.86
C GLN A 586 -14.59 6.52 6.39
N SER A 587 -15.70 6.39 7.08
CA SER A 587 -15.73 6.20 8.53
C SER A 587 -15.49 4.76 8.94
N THR A 588 -15.98 3.79 8.17
CA THR A 588 -15.87 2.36 8.46
C THR A 588 -15.06 1.62 7.40
N THR A 589 -14.41 0.55 7.82
CA THR A 589 -13.58 -0.29 6.92
C THR A 589 -13.81 -1.75 7.25
N LEU A 590 -14.15 -2.55 6.25
CA LEU A 590 -14.08 -4.00 6.31
C LEU A 590 -12.77 -4.46 5.68
N ALA A 591 -11.87 -5.02 6.48
CA ALA A 591 -10.60 -5.58 6.03
C ALA A 591 -10.66 -7.11 6.06
N THR A 592 -10.35 -7.75 4.95
CA THR A 592 -10.24 -9.20 4.84
C THR A 592 -8.85 -9.59 4.35
N ARG A 593 -8.34 -10.71 4.82
CA ARG A 593 -7.03 -11.25 4.43
C ARG A 593 -7.10 -12.75 4.30
N LEU A 594 -6.45 -13.28 3.26
CA LEU A 594 -6.25 -14.71 3.05
C LEU A 594 -4.76 -14.96 2.78
N ILE A 595 -4.15 -15.82 3.57
CA ILE A 595 -2.79 -16.30 3.36
C ILE A 595 -2.85 -17.81 3.08
N ALA A 596 -2.20 -18.23 2.02
CA ALA A 596 -1.98 -19.63 1.72
C ALA A 596 -0.54 -19.85 1.30
N GLY A 597 0.03 -20.97 1.70
CA GLY A 597 1.38 -21.31 1.31
C GLY A 597 1.62 -22.82 1.36
N VAL A 598 2.49 -23.28 0.49
CA VAL A 598 2.95 -24.67 0.45
C VAL A 598 4.43 -24.71 0.13
N GLY A 599 5.17 -25.51 0.90
CA GLY A 599 6.56 -25.84 0.68
C GLY A 599 6.72 -27.35 0.53
N PHE A 600 7.56 -27.75 -0.40
CA PHE A 600 7.81 -29.17 -0.69
C PHE A 600 9.30 -29.43 -0.86
N ALA A 601 9.88 -30.22 0.04
CA ALA A 601 11.26 -30.68 -0.06
C ALA A 601 11.35 -31.98 -0.85
N PHE A 602 12.37 -32.10 -1.70
CA PHE A 602 12.59 -33.27 -2.56
C PHE A 602 14.07 -33.46 -2.89
N GLY A 603 14.41 -34.57 -3.56
CA GLY A 603 15.76 -34.84 -4.05
C GLY A 603 16.80 -34.91 -2.92
N ASN A 604 17.60 -33.85 -2.76
CA ASN A 604 18.65 -33.76 -1.76
C ASN A 604 18.14 -33.58 -0.31
N SER A 605 16.87 -33.24 -0.15
CA SER A 605 16.28 -32.91 1.15
C SER A 605 14.99 -33.71 1.40
N SER A 606 14.82 -34.18 2.62
CA SER A 606 13.58 -34.83 3.09
C SER A 606 12.60 -33.84 3.74
N ILE A 607 13.07 -32.70 4.21
CA ILE A 607 12.33 -31.75 5.04
C ILE A 607 12.66 -30.33 4.54
N MET A 608 11.68 -29.43 4.67
CA MET A 608 11.89 -28.00 4.43
C MET A 608 12.83 -27.42 5.47
N PRO A 609 13.75 -26.52 5.06
CA PRO A 609 14.54 -25.74 6.02
C PRO A 609 13.62 -25.00 7.00
N TYR A 610 13.96 -25.00 8.28
CA TYR A 610 13.14 -24.37 9.32
C TYR A 610 12.86 -22.89 9.02
N VAL A 611 13.86 -22.12 8.56
CA VAL A 611 13.72 -20.70 8.21
C VAL A 611 12.76 -20.46 7.03
N LYS A 612 12.41 -21.50 6.27
CA LYS A 612 11.51 -21.44 5.12
C LYS A 612 10.13 -22.06 5.40
N GLN A 613 9.96 -22.72 6.55
CA GLN A 613 8.66 -23.23 6.99
C GLN A 613 7.72 -22.10 7.42
N PHE A 614 6.43 -22.39 7.44
CA PHE A 614 5.38 -21.46 7.85
C PHE A 614 5.07 -21.59 9.34
N THR A 615 4.68 -20.48 9.94
CA THR A 615 4.19 -20.39 11.32
C THR A 615 2.86 -19.66 11.38
N VAL A 616 2.04 -19.91 12.40
CA VAL A 616 0.76 -19.25 12.66
C VAL A 616 0.62 -18.95 14.15
N GLY A 617 -0.14 -17.88 14.47
CA GLY A 617 -0.36 -17.35 15.82
C GLY A 617 0.32 -15.99 16.01
N GLY A 618 -0.17 -15.25 16.99
CA GLY A 618 0.33 -13.92 17.36
C GLY A 618 -0.50 -12.76 16.81
N SER A 619 -0.13 -11.55 17.21
CA SER A 619 -0.89 -10.30 17.03
C SER A 619 -1.17 -9.90 15.57
N ASN A 620 -0.42 -10.42 14.61
CA ASN A 620 -0.59 -10.16 13.18
C ASN A 620 -1.03 -11.40 12.37
N SER A 621 -1.46 -12.44 13.07
CA SER A 621 -1.90 -13.72 12.53
C SER A 621 -3.23 -14.12 13.19
N VAL A 622 -3.34 -15.27 13.84
CA VAL A 622 -4.51 -15.67 14.62
C VAL A 622 -4.33 -15.17 16.05
N ARG A 623 -4.92 -14.01 16.36
CA ARG A 623 -4.62 -13.20 17.57
C ARG A 623 -4.92 -13.85 18.89
N ALA A 624 -5.83 -14.81 18.91
CA ALA A 624 -6.22 -15.55 20.12
C ALA A 624 -5.19 -16.60 20.57
N PHE A 625 -4.10 -16.78 19.82
CA PHE A 625 -3.06 -17.78 20.09
C PHE A 625 -1.69 -17.10 20.18
N ASP A 626 -0.84 -17.64 21.04
CA ASP A 626 0.52 -17.14 21.19
C ASP A 626 1.30 -17.19 19.87
N PRO A 627 2.27 -16.31 19.68
CA PRO A 627 3.07 -16.29 18.46
C PRO A 627 3.72 -17.65 18.20
N ARG A 628 3.56 -18.16 16.97
CA ARG A 628 4.14 -19.43 16.49
C ARG A 628 3.81 -20.65 17.32
N SER A 629 2.70 -20.63 18.05
CA SER A 629 2.29 -21.74 18.93
C SER A 629 1.26 -22.68 18.31
N LEU A 630 0.65 -22.28 17.18
CA LEU A 630 -0.49 -22.99 16.61
C LEU A 630 -0.06 -24.05 15.60
N GLY A 631 -0.62 -25.25 15.72
CA GLY A 631 -0.38 -26.39 14.81
C GLY A 631 0.88 -27.17 15.15
N PRO A 632 1.40 -27.98 14.20
CA PRO A 632 0.81 -28.35 12.93
C PRO A 632 -0.40 -29.30 13.10
N GLY A 633 -1.47 -29.02 12.35
CA GLY A 633 -2.71 -29.80 12.38
C GLY A 633 -3.34 -29.86 13.77
N SER A 634 -3.64 -31.05 14.25
CA SER A 634 -4.14 -31.31 15.62
C SER A 634 -3.05 -31.73 16.60
N TYR A 635 -1.77 -31.64 16.24
CA TYR A 635 -0.67 -31.97 17.13
C TYR A 635 -0.71 -31.12 18.40
N ARG A 636 -0.61 -31.77 19.57
CA ARG A 636 -0.48 -31.13 20.87
C ARG A 636 0.97 -31.22 21.34
N THR A 637 1.60 -30.10 21.56
CA THR A 637 2.93 -30.05 22.15
C THR A 637 2.87 -30.57 23.59
N PRO A 638 3.71 -31.53 23.98
CA PRO A 638 3.79 -32.01 25.36
C PRO A 638 4.09 -30.87 26.34
N ASP A 639 3.47 -30.85 27.50
CA ASP A 639 3.61 -29.79 28.50
C ASP A 639 5.06 -29.56 28.95
N SER A 640 5.87 -30.63 28.97
CA SER A 640 7.31 -30.55 29.26
C SER A 640 8.12 -29.74 28.20
N LEU A 641 7.63 -29.68 26.96
CA LEU A 641 8.22 -28.93 25.88
C LEU A 641 7.58 -27.55 25.74
N ALA A 642 6.31 -27.40 26.04
CA ALA A 642 5.58 -26.16 26.01
C ALA A 642 6.11 -25.12 27.02
N ALA A 643 6.72 -25.57 28.12
CA ALA A 643 7.37 -24.70 29.09
C ALA A 643 8.68 -24.06 28.57
N ASN A 644 9.22 -24.55 27.47
CA ASN A 644 10.44 -24.04 26.85
C ASN A 644 10.07 -23.05 25.73
N SER A 645 10.35 -21.77 25.91
CA SER A 645 10.11 -20.68 24.92
C SER A 645 10.91 -20.80 23.60
N PHE A 646 11.58 -21.94 23.37
CA PHE A 646 12.35 -22.19 22.14
C PHE A 646 11.62 -23.03 21.08
N VAL A 647 10.44 -23.58 21.42
CA VAL A 647 9.75 -24.52 20.53
C VAL A 647 8.66 -23.79 19.74
N ASP A 648 9.08 -23.12 18.66
CA ASP A 648 8.14 -22.60 17.67
C ASP A 648 7.52 -23.75 16.88
N GLN A 649 6.22 -23.69 16.63
CA GLN A 649 5.53 -24.63 15.76
C GLN A 649 5.68 -24.17 14.30
N ALA A 650 6.16 -25.07 13.45
CA ALA A 650 6.37 -24.80 12.03
C ALA A 650 5.80 -25.92 11.15
N GLY A 651 5.39 -25.56 9.94
CA GLY A 651 4.79 -26.48 8.99
C GLY A 651 5.14 -26.15 7.53
N ASP A 652 4.84 -27.08 6.65
CA ASP A 652 5.12 -26.99 5.22
C ASP A 652 3.94 -26.37 4.45
N ILE A 653 2.74 -26.42 5.02
CA ILE A 653 1.51 -25.85 4.47
C ILE A 653 0.95 -24.85 5.48
N LYS A 654 0.46 -23.72 5.00
CA LYS A 654 -0.23 -22.70 5.79
C LYS A 654 -1.53 -22.30 5.13
N LEU A 655 -2.57 -22.19 5.96
CA LEU A 655 -3.82 -21.52 5.62
C LEU A 655 -4.18 -20.58 6.76
N GLU A 656 -4.47 -19.31 6.43
CA GLU A 656 -4.87 -18.30 7.39
C GLU A 656 -5.85 -17.33 6.74
N ALA A 657 -6.93 -17.02 7.44
CA ALA A 657 -7.94 -16.04 7.04
C ALA A 657 -8.22 -15.10 8.22
N ASN A 658 -8.28 -13.81 7.93
CA ASN A 658 -8.59 -12.78 8.91
C ASN A 658 -9.69 -11.88 8.35
N MET A 659 -10.63 -11.49 9.19
CA MET A 659 -11.67 -10.53 8.89
C MET A 659 -11.79 -9.55 10.04
N GLU A 660 -11.75 -8.24 9.74
CA GLU A 660 -11.81 -7.18 10.74
C GLU A 660 -12.72 -6.06 10.27
N TYR A 661 -13.74 -5.75 11.04
CA TYR A 661 -14.63 -4.61 10.84
C TYR A 661 -14.21 -3.47 11.78
N ARG A 662 -13.79 -2.35 11.20
CA ARG A 662 -13.33 -1.14 11.88
C ARG A 662 -14.39 -0.07 11.79
N PHE A 663 -14.69 0.59 12.90
CA PHE A 663 -15.69 1.64 12.99
C PHE A 663 -15.25 2.76 13.93
N PRO A 664 -15.71 4.01 13.70
CA PRO A 664 -15.40 5.12 14.57
C PRO A 664 -16.10 4.98 15.92
N LEU A 665 -15.40 5.33 17.00
CA LEU A 665 -15.99 5.47 18.34
C LEU A 665 -16.12 6.94 18.70
N VAL A 666 -15.00 7.56 19.04
CA VAL A 666 -14.95 8.98 19.48
C VAL A 666 -13.62 9.58 19.04
N SER A 667 -13.65 10.69 18.29
CA SER A 667 -12.45 11.41 17.87
C SER A 667 -11.38 10.49 17.28
N ILE A 668 -10.23 10.37 17.95
CA ILE A 668 -9.08 9.53 17.55
C ILE A 668 -9.28 8.03 17.87
N LEU A 669 -10.38 7.66 18.54
CA LEU A 669 -10.66 6.27 18.93
C LEU A 669 -11.48 5.57 17.86
N ARG A 670 -11.00 4.42 17.42
CA ARG A 670 -11.73 3.49 16.54
C ARG A 670 -11.90 2.14 17.21
N GLY A 671 -13.07 1.56 17.08
CA GLY A 671 -13.36 0.18 17.48
C GLY A 671 -13.03 -0.80 16.36
N ALA A 672 -12.75 -2.04 16.72
CA ALA A 672 -12.65 -3.12 15.77
C ALA A 672 -13.25 -4.41 16.34
N LEU A 673 -13.96 -5.14 15.51
CA LEU A 673 -14.39 -6.52 15.74
C LEU A 673 -13.68 -7.42 14.75
N PHE A 674 -13.20 -8.58 15.20
CA PHE A 674 -12.45 -9.44 14.32
C PHE A 674 -12.69 -10.93 14.54
N VAL A 675 -12.47 -11.69 13.48
CA VAL A 675 -12.42 -13.14 13.47
C VAL A 675 -11.18 -13.56 12.71
N ASP A 676 -10.36 -14.39 13.31
CA ASP A 676 -9.15 -14.96 12.74
C ASP A 676 -9.27 -16.47 12.71
N ALA A 677 -8.86 -17.09 11.62
CA ALA A 677 -8.86 -18.54 11.46
C ALA A 677 -7.57 -18.98 10.77
N GLY A 678 -7.01 -20.13 11.15
CA GLY A 678 -5.83 -20.62 10.45
C GLY A 678 -5.17 -21.83 11.12
N ASN A 679 -4.26 -22.44 10.41
CA ASN A 679 -3.37 -23.48 10.91
C ASN A 679 -2.21 -23.70 9.94
N ILE A 680 -1.26 -24.52 10.37
CA ILE A 680 -0.18 -25.07 9.55
C ILE A 680 -0.25 -26.60 9.55
N TRP A 681 0.36 -27.23 8.56
CA TRP A 681 0.44 -28.70 8.47
C TRP A 681 1.77 -29.13 7.87
N LEU A 682 2.10 -30.40 8.04
CA LEU A 682 3.20 -31.06 7.34
C LEU A 682 2.69 -31.73 6.06
N VAL A 683 3.51 -31.73 5.02
CA VAL A 683 3.26 -32.49 3.79
C VAL A 683 3.49 -33.98 4.04
N ARG A 684 4.54 -34.33 4.78
CA ARG A 684 4.91 -35.72 5.10
C ARG A 684 4.46 -36.10 6.49
N ASP A 685 4.25 -37.41 6.71
CA ASP A 685 3.95 -37.93 8.02
C ASP A 685 5.18 -37.85 8.92
N ASP A 686 4.97 -37.43 10.16
CA ASP A 686 6.00 -37.38 11.20
C ASP A 686 5.50 -38.15 12.44
N PRO A 687 6.07 -39.35 12.71
CA PRO A 687 5.65 -40.15 13.85
C PRO A 687 5.78 -39.45 15.21
N ALA A 688 6.70 -38.47 15.31
CA ALA A 688 6.89 -37.66 16.51
C ALA A 688 5.77 -36.59 16.70
N ARG A 689 5.01 -36.29 15.65
CA ARG A 689 3.94 -35.27 15.64
C ARG A 689 2.64 -35.87 15.06
N PRO A 690 1.98 -36.77 15.76
CA PRO A 690 0.73 -37.39 15.28
C PRO A 690 -0.35 -36.31 15.05
N GLY A 691 -1.09 -36.40 13.95
CA GLY A 691 -2.09 -35.41 13.54
C GLY A 691 -1.55 -34.17 12.83
N ALA A 692 -0.24 -34.04 12.61
CA ALA A 692 0.39 -32.90 11.97
C ALA A 692 0.26 -32.89 10.42
N LYS A 693 0.07 -34.07 9.80
CA LYS A 693 0.00 -34.23 8.35
C LYS A 693 -1.28 -33.63 7.78
N PHE A 694 -1.16 -32.88 6.70
CA PHE A 694 -2.31 -32.38 5.94
C PHE A 694 -3.11 -33.53 5.33
N ARG A 695 -4.41 -33.50 5.54
CA ARG A 695 -5.37 -34.42 4.93
C ARG A 695 -6.59 -33.64 4.43
N GLY A 696 -6.88 -33.73 3.14
CA GLY A 696 -7.98 -32.98 2.52
C GLY A 696 -9.36 -33.28 3.11
N SER A 697 -9.54 -34.45 3.76
CA SER A 697 -10.80 -34.83 4.42
C SER A 697 -11.01 -34.25 5.81
N THR A 698 -9.93 -33.83 6.50
CA THR A 698 -9.99 -33.42 7.92
C THR A 698 -9.38 -32.04 8.21
N PHE A 699 -8.78 -31.38 7.22
CA PHE A 699 -8.07 -30.11 7.46
C PHE A 699 -8.99 -29.01 8.02
N LEU A 700 -10.26 -28.96 7.59
CA LEU A 700 -11.24 -28.01 8.12
C LEU A 700 -11.50 -28.21 9.62
N ASP A 701 -11.45 -29.45 10.08
CA ASP A 701 -11.60 -29.79 11.51
C ASP A 701 -10.38 -29.42 12.34
N GLN A 702 -9.28 -29.11 11.67
CA GLN A 702 -8.02 -28.72 12.30
C GLN A 702 -7.75 -27.21 12.22
N ILE A 703 -8.66 -26.43 11.62
CA ILE A 703 -8.51 -24.96 11.62
C ILE A 703 -8.82 -24.42 13.01
N ALA A 704 -7.90 -23.66 13.57
CA ALA A 704 -8.13 -22.87 14.78
C ALA A 704 -8.95 -21.63 14.44
N VAL A 705 -9.83 -21.20 15.35
CA VAL A 705 -10.63 -20.00 15.21
C VAL A 705 -10.53 -19.17 16.47
N GLY A 706 -10.29 -17.88 16.30
CA GLY A 706 -10.31 -16.90 17.36
C GLY A 706 -11.16 -15.69 16.99
N THR A 707 -11.72 -15.04 17.96
CA THR A 707 -12.47 -13.79 17.81
C THR A 707 -12.08 -12.79 18.86
N GLY A 708 -12.45 -11.54 18.67
CA GLY A 708 -12.18 -10.54 19.67
C GLY A 708 -12.62 -9.15 19.26
N PHE A 709 -12.32 -8.21 20.11
CA PHE A 709 -12.52 -6.79 19.88
C PHE A 709 -11.24 -6.02 20.19
N GLY A 710 -11.09 -4.86 19.55
CA GLY A 710 -9.93 -4.02 19.74
C GLY A 710 -10.27 -2.56 19.72
N ILE A 711 -9.39 -1.77 20.32
CA ILE A 711 -9.41 -0.32 20.29
C ILE A 711 -8.18 0.17 19.55
N ARG A 712 -8.36 1.16 18.69
CA ARG A 712 -7.32 1.82 17.91
C ARG A 712 -7.27 3.29 18.31
N PHE A 713 -6.11 3.76 18.70
CA PHE A 713 -5.81 5.19 18.93
C PHE A 713 -5.09 5.70 17.69
N ASP A 714 -5.81 6.39 16.83
CA ASP A 714 -5.26 6.93 15.57
C ASP A 714 -4.78 8.37 15.81
N LEU A 715 -3.46 8.52 15.95
CA LEU A 715 -2.80 9.79 16.26
C LEU A 715 -2.14 10.41 15.01
N SER A 716 -2.59 10.07 13.80
CA SER A 716 -2.11 10.54 12.50
C SER A 716 -0.71 10.05 12.12
N PHE A 717 0.27 10.08 13.03
CA PHE A 717 1.65 9.65 12.80
C PHE A 717 1.96 8.24 13.35
N PHE A 718 1.11 7.69 14.22
CA PHE A 718 1.11 6.28 14.61
C PHE A 718 -0.27 5.84 15.09
N VAL A 719 -0.53 4.54 15.01
CA VAL A 719 -1.75 3.91 15.53
C VAL A 719 -1.37 2.94 16.64
N LEU A 720 -1.86 3.22 17.88
CA LEU A 720 -1.76 2.28 18.98
C LEU A 720 -2.96 1.32 18.93
N ARG A 721 -2.70 0.03 18.89
CA ARG A 721 -3.70 -1.02 18.83
C ARG A 721 -3.69 -1.85 20.12
N LEU A 722 -4.85 -1.98 20.75
CA LEU A 722 -5.09 -2.85 21.88
C LEU A 722 -6.18 -3.85 21.50
N ASP A 723 -5.84 -5.14 21.40
CA ASP A 723 -6.76 -6.20 21.05
C ASP A 723 -6.97 -7.15 22.23
N LEU A 724 -8.23 -7.52 22.50
CA LEU A 724 -8.60 -8.61 23.39
C LEU A 724 -9.18 -9.74 22.54
N ALA A 725 -8.52 -10.89 22.55
CA ALA A 725 -8.83 -12.02 21.70
C ALA A 725 -9.12 -13.28 22.52
N PHE A 726 -10.08 -14.07 22.05
CA PHE A 726 -10.52 -15.31 22.70
C PHE A 726 -10.48 -16.46 21.69
N PRO A 727 -9.89 -17.62 22.04
CA PRO A 727 -9.97 -18.80 21.20
C PRO A 727 -11.41 -19.36 21.23
N LEU A 728 -12.01 -19.51 20.06
CA LEU A 728 -13.29 -20.19 19.87
C LEU A 728 -13.08 -21.66 19.56
N ARG A 729 -12.04 -21.98 18.79
CA ARG A 729 -11.72 -23.36 18.41
C ARG A 729 -10.23 -23.63 18.55
N VAL A 730 -9.91 -24.68 19.33
CA VAL A 730 -8.53 -25.10 19.60
C VAL A 730 -8.32 -26.53 19.06
N PRO A 731 -7.71 -26.72 17.87
CA PRO A 731 -7.64 -28.03 17.20
C PRO A 731 -6.82 -29.09 17.95
N SER A 732 -5.91 -28.68 18.83
CA SER A 732 -5.07 -29.59 19.65
C SER A 732 -5.78 -30.23 20.83
N LEU A 733 -6.99 -29.77 21.14
CA LEU A 733 -7.83 -30.39 22.19
C LEU A 733 -8.57 -31.64 21.65
N PRO A 734 -8.97 -32.57 22.55
CA PRO A 734 -9.78 -33.72 22.17
C PRO A 734 -11.07 -33.35 21.44
N GLU A 735 -11.57 -34.27 20.60
CA GLU A 735 -12.88 -34.09 19.97
C GLU A 735 -13.96 -33.93 21.06
N GLY A 736 -14.78 -32.89 20.97
CA GLY A 736 -15.75 -32.50 21.97
C GLY A 736 -15.34 -31.38 22.92
N GLU A 737 -14.04 -31.06 23.00
CA GLU A 737 -13.50 -29.96 23.81
C GLU A 737 -12.91 -28.85 22.95
N ARG A 738 -12.96 -28.99 21.61
CA ARG A 738 -12.33 -28.06 20.66
C ARG A 738 -13.02 -26.71 20.56
N TRP A 739 -14.32 -26.60 20.90
CA TRP A 739 -15.16 -25.41 20.85
C TRP A 739 -15.43 -24.82 22.22
#